data_e5df80be48a315776677d4b7dfad53c8
#
_entry.id   e5df80be48a315776677d4b7dfad53c8
#
_cell.length_a   1.000
_cell.length_b   1.000
_cell.length_c   1.000
_cell.angle_alpha   90.00
_cell.angle_beta   90.00
_cell.angle_gamma   90.00
#
_symmetry.space_group_name_H-M   'P 1'
#
loop_
_entity.id
_entity.type
_entity.pdbx_description
1 polymer ?
#
loop_
_entity_poly.entity_id
_entity_poly.type
_entity_poly.pdbx_seq_one_letter_code
_entity_poly.pdbx_strand_id
1 'polypeptide(L)'
;MRKMILALLLSVLLLNAASITVLADGMIFPESTSPDYLEVRYHRVTVTIEDNHAITRVEQEFVNPHDFPVDGRYFFPVPPDAILARFEARVGGQVQTVTRQDVATTNAALYDMVAQRRDPSLLQYADWESIAFDLSLPARASRKMTLEYEQVLAPTGGMLHYRYILSTEKYVSAPLAEVTLTVDVTTSGGLGALYSSSHAVTTERLGANRARVTWEAQNVNPTEDFDLFFSPAEGGFGSGLLTGTRADRSHFLFLFAPDDAAMQNDTLPKDIIFVIDRSGSMNGEKIEQAKDALQFILGQLNPNDRFSIVSFDDQLDIFADTLTPVDQHALSDARRFVQRLAARSSTDIEGALQAGLAIFSRSEDRAEASRLLVFLTDGLPTAGVTDDVMIARLVQRANARVEARLHMFGVGYDVNTHLLDRLALDNDGSVTYVQPGENLEVVLSEFYGRIANPVLTDVEIEFEGMRVTDLYPPTMPDLFRGSSVLLAGRYKATDEQVTVRVRGRAGEEQREYVYRYDLAETGNHDFVTRLWATRRVGALLDEVRVKGEKAALIEEIRELGLSYGIVTPYTTFVISAQAEGAASMENMALYGNQTELNQVSGRTTIQARVQNQSYQQTNQANLAVGANVINREQRSMAQVARQYVDLSLVQAQGKVDEPITEAWIAANIKVDREIEFGSGEYFALANDPAARTFLQSGTNVLFSYNGEVVAVRDPQSADPQSTGDVPPQAADSQPVQARQDGALSRLFELLKWLWQIIFAGRR
;
A
#
# COMPACT_ATOMS: atom_id res chain seq x y z
N MET A 1 32.40 4.90 43.54
CA MET A 1 31.52 5.81 42.78
C MET A 1 31.32 5.40 41.32
N ARG A 2 32.35 5.23 40.45
CA ARG A 2 32.17 4.86 39.04
C ARG A 2 31.36 3.55 38.79
N LYS A 3 31.58 2.50 39.59
CA LYS A 3 30.84 1.22 39.50
C LYS A 3 29.38 1.32 39.98
N MET A 4 29.11 2.21 40.95
CA MET A 4 27.75 2.45 41.42
C MET A 4 26.91 3.30 40.44
N ILE A 5 27.55 4.27 39.76
CA ILE A 5 26.89 5.10 38.74
C ILE A 5 26.58 4.25 37.49
N LEU A 6 27.47 3.33 37.10
CA LEU A 6 27.23 2.40 35.99
C LEU A 6 26.11 1.40 36.31
N ALA A 7 26.06 0.91 37.56
CA ALA A 7 24.96 0.04 38.00
C ALA A 7 23.62 0.77 38.09
N LEU A 8 23.62 2.05 38.50
CA LEU A 8 22.42 2.89 38.54
C LEU A 8 21.95 3.26 37.12
N LEU A 9 22.84 3.55 36.19
CA LEU A 9 22.52 3.78 34.77
C LEU A 9 22.02 2.50 34.07
N LEU A 10 22.62 1.35 34.39
CA LEU A 10 22.12 0.05 33.89
C LEU A 10 20.77 -0.31 34.49
N SER A 11 20.51 -0.01 35.76
CA SER A 11 19.20 -0.24 36.38
C SER A 11 18.12 0.74 35.87
N VAL A 12 18.46 1.98 35.52
CA VAL A 12 17.54 2.94 34.90
C VAL A 12 17.27 2.58 33.44
N LEU A 13 18.26 2.02 32.70
CA LEU A 13 18.02 1.46 31.35
C LEU A 13 17.19 0.17 31.38
N LEU A 14 17.30 -0.63 32.44
CA LEU A 14 16.52 -1.85 32.63
C LEU A 14 15.09 -1.59 33.14
N LEU A 15 14.83 -0.42 33.76
CA LEU A 15 13.49 -0.05 34.22
C LEU A 15 12.61 0.62 33.16
N ASN A 16 13.14 0.95 31.98
CA ASN A 16 12.37 1.47 30.85
C ASN A 16 12.15 0.46 29.72
N ALA A 17 12.48 -0.81 29.93
CA ALA A 17 11.89 -1.88 29.14
C ALA A 17 10.48 -2.13 29.68
N ALA A 18 9.57 -1.20 29.41
CA ALA A 18 8.14 -1.48 29.49
C ALA A 18 7.89 -2.64 28.53
N SER A 19 7.59 -3.81 29.08
CA SER A 19 7.24 -5.00 28.32
C SER A 19 5.98 -4.67 27.55
N ILE A 20 6.10 -4.44 26.26
CA ILE A 20 4.98 -4.28 25.34
C ILE A 20 4.44 -5.67 25.08
N THR A 21 3.20 -5.90 25.42
CA THR A 21 2.48 -7.17 25.38
C THR A 21 1.70 -7.32 24.09
N VAL A 22 1.67 -8.50 23.51
CA VAL A 22 1.27 -8.76 22.12
C VAL A 22 0.47 -10.03 21.97
N LEU A 23 -0.55 -10.04 21.13
CA LEU A 23 -1.38 -11.20 20.77
C LEU A 23 -1.64 -11.29 19.26
N ALA A 24 -1.70 -12.49 18.70
CA ALA A 24 -2.01 -12.74 17.29
C ALA A 24 -2.68 -14.08 17.04
N ASP A 25 -3.38 -14.18 15.96
CA ASP A 25 -3.92 -15.28 15.16
C ASP A 25 -4.09 -16.64 15.86
N GLY A 26 -5.33 -17.10 15.86
CA GLY A 26 -5.73 -18.21 16.72
C GLY A 26 -6.07 -17.65 18.10
N MET A 27 -7.34 -17.54 18.37
CA MET A 27 -7.83 -16.90 19.59
C MET A 27 -7.73 -17.88 20.75
N ILE A 28 -7.16 -17.45 21.88
CA ILE A 28 -7.29 -18.19 23.13
C ILE A 28 -8.36 -17.50 23.97
N PHE A 29 -9.40 -18.25 24.29
CA PHE A 29 -10.47 -17.80 25.16
C PHE A 29 -10.24 -18.33 26.57
N PRO A 30 -9.83 -17.51 27.54
CA PRO A 30 -9.76 -17.89 28.93
C PRO A 30 -11.15 -18.31 29.45
N GLU A 31 -11.21 -19.38 30.22
CA GLU A 31 -12.47 -19.84 30.86
C GLU A 31 -12.96 -18.87 31.95
N SER A 32 -12.10 -17.99 32.45
CA SER A 32 -12.45 -16.98 33.44
C SER A 32 -13.08 -15.72 32.81
N THR A 33 -14.04 -15.11 33.49
CA THR A 33 -14.67 -13.83 33.11
C THR A 33 -13.78 -12.62 33.35
N SER A 34 -12.51 -12.82 33.73
CA SER A 34 -11.52 -11.77 33.92
C SER A 34 -10.98 -11.30 32.58
N PRO A 35 -10.66 -10.00 32.42
CA PRO A 35 -10.07 -9.47 31.19
C PRO A 35 -8.60 -9.90 30.98
N ASP A 36 -8.20 -11.01 31.61
CA ASP A 36 -6.84 -11.50 31.66
C ASP A 36 -6.50 -12.20 30.33
N TYR A 37 -5.68 -11.56 29.52
CA TYR A 37 -5.25 -12.03 28.22
C TYR A 37 -3.83 -12.59 28.31
N LEU A 38 -3.54 -13.53 27.41
CA LEU A 38 -2.20 -14.00 27.16
C LEU A 38 -1.49 -13.08 26.16
N GLU A 39 -0.20 -12.93 26.32
CA GLU A 39 0.64 -12.18 25.38
C GLU A 39 1.17 -13.11 24.30
N VAL A 40 1.31 -12.61 23.05
CA VAL A 40 2.05 -13.31 22.01
C VAL A 40 3.32 -12.53 21.67
N ARG A 41 4.46 -13.14 21.92
CA ARG A 41 5.76 -12.50 21.75
C ARG A 41 6.15 -12.36 20.28
N TYR A 42 5.81 -13.34 19.45
CA TYR A 42 5.99 -13.30 18.01
C TYR A 42 4.93 -14.14 17.31
N HIS A 43 4.66 -13.76 16.06
CA HIS A 43 3.80 -14.47 15.15
C HIS A 43 4.54 -14.69 13.83
N ARG A 44 4.89 -15.92 13.49
CA ARG A 44 5.63 -16.28 12.30
C ARG A 44 4.85 -17.28 11.48
N VAL A 45 4.60 -16.93 10.23
CA VAL A 45 3.87 -17.74 9.27
C VAL A 45 4.82 -18.12 8.15
N THR A 46 4.97 -19.41 7.92
CA THR A 46 5.72 -19.95 6.78
C THR A 46 4.77 -20.78 5.94
N VAL A 47 4.67 -20.45 4.67
CA VAL A 47 3.80 -21.13 3.72
C VAL A 47 4.65 -21.72 2.61
N THR A 48 4.42 -22.98 2.31
CA THR A 48 5.00 -23.64 1.13
C THR A 48 3.87 -24.01 0.19
N ILE A 49 3.92 -23.48 -1.02
CA ILE A 49 2.93 -23.77 -2.05
C ILE A 49 3.61 -24.50 -3.19
N GLU A 50 3.12 -25.69 -3.51
CA GLU A 50 3.52 -26.49 -4.67
C GLU A 50 2.30 -26.66 -5.59
N ASP A 51 2.34 -26.02 -6.77
CA ASP A 51 1.21 -25.87 -7.68
C ASP A 51 -0.02 -25.26 -6.94
N ASN A 52 -1.05 -26.06 -6.68
CA ASN A 52 -2.25 -25.63 -5.95
C ASN A 52 -2.32 -26.21 -4.51
N HIS A 53 -1.30 -26.85 -4.04
CA HIS A 53 -1.25 -27.40 -2.68
C HIS A 53 -0.43 -26.49 -1.76
N ALA A 54 -1.05 -25.95 -0.74
CA ALA A 54 -0.45 -25.05 0.24
C ALA A 54 -0.31 -25.72 1.61
N ILE A 55 0.88 -25.65 2.19
CA ILE A 55 1.16 -26.04 3.57
C ILE A 55 1.47 -24.79 4.35
N THR A 56 0.66 -24.48 5.34
CA THR A 56 0.82 -23.31 6.22
C THR A 56 1.29 -23.77 7.59
N ARG A 57 2.39 -23.21 8.06
CA ARG A 57 2.94 -23.39 9.39
C ARG A 57 2.96 -22.06 10.13
N VAL A 58 2.28 -22.04 11.28
CA VAL A 58 2.20 -20.89 12.17
C VAL A 58 2.98 -21.21 13.45
N GLU A 59 3.89 -20.34 13.82
CA GLU A 59 4.65 -20.42 15.06
C GLU A 59 4.36 -19.20 15.92
N GLN A 60 3.87 -19.44 17.14
CA GLN A 60 3.53 -18.41 18.12
C GLN A 60 4.15 -18.75 19.48
N GLU A 61 4.51 -17.74 20.25
CA GLU A 61 4.88 -17.91 21.65
C GLU A 61 3.91 -17.15 22.54
N PHE A 62 3.05 -17.89 23.22
CA PHE A 62 2.12 -17.34 24.21
C PHE A 62 2.83 -17.17 25.55
N VAL A 63 2.61 -16.03 26.20
CA VAL A 63 3.17 -15.68 27.51
C VAL A 63 2.03 -15.38 28.45
N ASN A 64 2.03 -16.01 29.62
CA ASN A 64 1.12 -15.66 30.72
C ASN A 64 1.78 -14.56 31.57
N PRO A 65 1.32 -13.30 31.50
CA PRO A 65 1.89 -12.20 32.28
C PRO A 65 1.40 -12.19 33.74
N HIS A 66 0.50 -13.10 34.14
CA HIS A 66 -0.17 -13.10 35.44
C HIS A 66 0.55 -14.00 36.45
N ASP A 67 0.26 -13.78 37.76
CA ASP A 67 0.78 -14.59 38.87
C ASP A 67 -0.07 -15.83 39.15
N PHE A 68 -1.04 -16.14 38.28
CA PHE A 68 -1.90 -17.30 38.35
C PHE A 68 -1.95 -18.03 37.01
N PRO A 69 -2.29 -19.33 36.97
CA PRO A 69 -2.43 -20.05 35.71
C PRO A 69 -3.62 -19.54 34.91
N VAL A 70 -3.50 -19.51 33.59
CA VAL A 70 -4.58 -19.19 32.65
C VAL A 70 -4.92 -20.45 31.86
N ASP A 71 -6.14 -20.92 32.04
CA ASP A 71 -6.73 -21.99 31.25
C ASP A 71 -7.64 -21.39 30.19
N GLY A 72 -7.59 -21.88 28.97
CA GLY A 72 -8.39 -21.36 27.88
C GLY A 72 -8.48 -22.32 26.71
N ARG A 73 -9.36 -22.01 25.78
CA ARG A 73 -9.54 -22.75 24.54
C ARG A 73 -8.94 -21.97 23.39
N TYR A 74 -8.03 -22.60 22.66
CA TYR A 74 -7.56 -22.12 21.36
C TYR A 74 -8.64 -22.39 20.33
N PHE A 75 -8.94 -21.37 19.51
CA PHE A 75 -9.95 -21.40 18.48
C PHE A 75 -9.37 -20.86 17.17
N PHE A 76 -9.50 -21.62 16.10
CA PHE A 76 -9.04 -21.24 14.77
C PHE A 76 -10.19 -21.39 13.76
N PRO A 77 -10.70 -20.28 13.19
CA PRO A 77 -11.71 -20.34 12.15
C PRO A 77 -11.10 -20.83 10.83
N VAL A 78 -11.80 -21.74 10.17
CA VAL A 78 -11.38 -22.33 8.88
C VAL A 78 -11.93 -21.47 7.75
N PRO A 79 -11.07 -20.88 6.86
CA PRO A 79 -11.56 -20.12 5.73
C PRO A 79 -12.54 -20.93 4.85
N PRO A 80 -13.68 -20.34 4.41
CA PRO A 80 -14.71 -21.07 3.64
C PRO A 80 -14.23 -21.58 2.28
N ASP A 81 -13.25 -20.91 1.68
CA ASP A 81 -12.61 -21.25 0.41
C ASP A 81 -11.42 -22.19 0.56
N ALA A 82 -11.08 -22.59 1.80
CA ALA A 82 -10.00 -23.52 2.08
C ALA A 82 -10.52 -24.96 2.25
N ILE A 83 -9.98 -25.88 1.48
CA ILE A 83 -10.20 -27.31 1.65
C ILE A 83 -9.06 -27.84 2.52
N LEU A 84 -9.32 -28.00 3.82
CA LEU A 84 -8.32 -28.53 4.75
C LEU A 84 -8.07 -30.03 4.51
N ALA A 85 -6.89 -30.35 4.04
CA ALA A 85 -6.45 -31.74 3.86
C ALA A 85 -5.90 -32.32 5.17
N ARG A 86 -5.19 -31.53 5.97
CA ARG A 86 -4.60 -31.93 7.25
C ARG A 86 -4.57 -30.77 8.21
N PHE A 87 -4.65 -31.06 9.52
CA PHE A 87 -4.47 -30.09 10.59
C PHE A 87 -3.74 -30.75 11.76
N GLU A 88 -2.66 -30.11 12.24
CA GLU A 88 -1.90 -30.56 13.40
C GLU A 88 -1.52 -29.36 14.28
N ALA A 89 -1.78 -29.44 15.57
CA ALA A 89 -1.38 -28.45 16.56
C ALA A 89 -0.39 -29.07 17.56
N ARG A 90 0.67 -28.33 17.91
CA ARG A 90 1.67 -28.72 18.91
C ARG A 90 1.87 -27.60 19.92
N VAL A 91 1.78 -27.95 21.20
CA VAL A 91 2.05 -27.05 22.31
C VAL A 91 3.24 -27.60 23.11
N GLY A 92 4.31 -26.82 23.22
CA GLY A 92 5.54 -27.28 23.89
C GLY A 92 6.12 -28.55 23.29
N GLY A 93 5.90 -28.84 22.00
CA GLY A 93 6.34 -30.03 21.29
C GLY A 93 5.40 -31.25 21.41
N GLN A 94 4.34 -31.20 22.21
CA GLN A 94 3.32 -32.23 22.34
C GLN A 94 2.19 -32.01 21.34
N VAL A 95 1.80 -33.07 20.61
CA VAL A 95 0.64 -33.03 19.70
C VAL A 95 -0.63 -32.89 20.52
N GLN A 96 -1.48 -31.94 20.14
CA GLN A 96 -2.77 -31.73 20.78
C GLN A 96 -3.87 -32.49 20.05
N THR A 97 -4.85 -32.97 20.81
CA THR A 97 -6.09 -33.48 20.24
C THR A 97 -6.95 -32.34 19.80
N VAL A 98 -7.14 -32.22 18.50
CA VAL A 98 -7.93 -31.14 17.87
C VAL A 98 -9.36 -31.61 17.64
N THR A 99 -10.31 -30.71 17.89
CA THR A 99 -11.73 -30.95 17.60
C THR A 99 -12.17 -30.03 16.46
N ARG A 100 -12.63 -30.61 15.34
CA ARG A 100 -13.31 -29.85 14.28
C ARG A 100 -14.75 -29.59 14.71
N GLN A 101 -15.18 -28.35 14.67
CA GLN A 101 -16.50 -27.92 15.04
C GLN A 101 -17.28 -27.54 13.77
N ASP A 102 -18.54 -27.99 13.73
CA ASP A 102 -19.44 -27.59 12.65
C ASP A 102 -19.89 -26.11 12.78
N VAL A 103 -20.52 -25.59 11.76
CA VAL A 103 -20.96 -24.20 11.68
C VAL A 103 -21.90 -23.83 12.85
N ALA A 104 -22.81 -24.71 13.26
CA ALA A 104 -23.76 -24.41 14.32
C ALA A 104 -23.06 -24.27 15.68
N THR A 105 -22.12 -25.17 15.98
CA THR A 105 -21.29 -25.15 17.20
C THR A 105 -20.38 -23.92 17.19
N THR A 106 -19.78 -23.59 16.05
CA THR A 106 -18.96 -22.42 15.86
C THR A 106 -19.76 -21.13 16.11
N ASN A 107 -20.95 -20.99 15.50
CA ASN A 107 -21.80 -19.80 15.69
C ASN A 107 -22.23 -19.64 17.15
N ALA A 108 -22.63 -20.71 17.83
CA ALA A 108 -23.01 -20.64 19.24
C ALA A 108 -21.84 -20.12 20.11
N ALA A 109 -20.64 -20.66 19.93
CA ALA A 109 -19.45 -20.21 20.63
C ALA A 109 -19.09 -18.75 20.32
N LEU A 110 -19.17 -18.36 19.03
CA LEU A 110 -18.90 -16.97 18.61
C LEU A 110 -19.90 -15.98 19.21
N TYR A 111 -21.19 -16.29 19.24
CA TYR A 111 -22.21 -15.40 19.78
C TYR A 111 -22.04 -15.20 21.30
N ASP A 112 -21.71 -16.27 22.04
CA ASP A 112 -21.38 -16.16 23.45
C ASP A 112 -20.15 -15.25 23.67
N MET A 113 -19.12 -15.38 22.83
CA MET A 113 -17.91 -14.57 22.89
C MET A 113 -18.21 -13.10 22.55
N VAL A 114 -19.00 -12.84 21.51
CA VAL A 114 -19.43 -11.47 21.14
C VAL A 114 -20.15 -10.81 22.31
N ALA A 115 -21.05 -11.51 22.98
CA ALA A 115 -21.78 -10.98 24.12
C ALA A 115 -20.87 -10.70 25.33
N GLN A 116 -20.00 -11.64 25.68
CA GLN A 116 -19.12 -11.54 26.86
C GLN A 116 -18.01 -10.50 26.66
N ARG A 117 -17.37 -10.46 25.51
CA ARG A 117 -16.22 -9.58 25.22
C ARG A 117 -16.63 -8.26 24.58
N ARG A 118 -17.88 -8.13 24.19
CA ARG A 118 -18.43 -6.96 23.49
C ARG A 118 -17.66 -6.67 22.18
N ASP A 119 -17.25 -7.73 21.51
CA ASP A 119 -16.49 -7.64 20.26
C ASP A 119 -17.30 -8.24 19.09
N PRO A 120 -18.07 -7.41 18.39
CA PRO A 120 -18.91 -7.87 17.28
C PRO A 120 -18.10 -8.25 16.03
N SER A 121 -16.83 -7.92 15.98
CA SER A 121 -15.98 -8.28 14.83
C SER A 121 -15.83 -9.79 14.68
N LEU A 122 -15.97 -10.54 15.77
CA LEU A 122 -16.01 -12.02 15.76
C LEU A 122 -17.11 -12.58 14.86
N LEU A 123 -18.18 -11.84 14.59
CA LEU A 123 -19.24 -12.24 13.66
C LEU A 123 -18.75 -12.47 12.23
N GLN A 124 -17.56 -11.98 11.85
CA GLN A 124 -16.97 -12.26 10.53
C GLN A 124 -16.73 -13.75 10.30
N TYR A 125 -16.56 -14.53 11.35
CA TYR A 125 -16.35 -15.98 11.31
C TYR A 125 -17.66 -16.77 11.49
N ALA A 126 -18.80 -16.12 11.62
CA ALA A 126 -20.08 -16.81 11.64
C ALA A 126 -20.29 -17.51 10.27
N ASP A 127 -20.88 -18.70 10.33
CA ASP A 127 -21.05 -19.63 9.22
C ASP A 127 -19.75 -20.32 8.74
N TRP A 128 -18.64 -20.17 9.47
CA TRP A 128 -17.41 -20.92 9.24
C TRP A 128 -17.35 -22.16 10.14
N GLU A 129 -16.64 -23.19 9.69
CA GLU A 129 -16.17 -24.25 10.59
C GLU A 129 -14.99 -23.75 11.42
N SER A 130 -14.73 -24.39 12.53
CA SER A 130 -13.58 -24.05 13.37
C SER A 130 -12.85 -25.28 13.87
N ILE A 131 -11.62 -25.07 14.31
CA ILE A 131 -10.79 -26.05 15.00
C ILE A 131 -10.46 -25.53 16.37
N ALA A 132 -10.67 -26.34 17.40
CA ALA A 132 -10.44 -25.94 18.77
C ALA A 132 -9.68 -27.00 19.58
N PHE A 133 -8.91 -26.55 20.56
CA PHE A 133 -8.28 -27.41 21.59
C PHE A 133 -8.04 -26.61 22.86
N ASP A 134 -7.96 -27.32 23.99
CA ASP A 134 -7.76 -26.68 25.29
C ASP A 134 -6.27 -26.42 25.55
N LEU A 135 -5.95 -25.28 26.15
CA LEU A 135 -4.60 -24.84 26.45
C LEU A 135 -4.54 -24.30 27.89
N SER A 136 -3.52 -24.79 28.64
CA SER A 136 -3.24 -24.29 30.00
C SER A 136 -1.83 -23.70 30.07
N LEU A 137 -1.74 -22.44 30.55
CA LEU A 137 -0.47 -21.75 30.79
C LEU A 137 -0.29 -21.48 32.30
N PRO A 138 0.72 -22.07 32.95
CA PRO A 138 1.04 -21.74 34.34
C PRO A 138 1.41 -20.28 34.52
N ALA A 139 1.33 -19.78 35.77
CA ALA A 139 1.71 -18.43 36.13
C ALA A 139 3.12 -18.08 35.63
N ARG A 140 3.28 -16.91 35.01
CA ARG A 140 4.55 -16.36 34.48
C ARG A 140 5.27 -17.30 33.49
N ALA A 141 4.60 -18.29 32.93
CA ALA A 141 5.17 -19.21 31.95
C ALA A 141 4.94 -18.76 30.52
N SER A 142 5.78 -19.26 29.60
CA SER A 142 5.50 -19.17 28.17
C SER A 142 5.35 -20.58 27.55
N ARG A 143 4.63 -20.64 26.43
CA ARG A 143 4.45 -21.84 25.63
C ARG A 143 4.58 -21.51 24.15
N LYS A 144 5.48 -22.22 23.50
CA LYS A 144 5.55 -22.20 22.04
C LYS A 144 4.47 -23.11 21.47
N MET A 145 3.74 -22.57 20.52
CA MET A 145 2.77 -23.30 19.72
C MET A 145 3.22 -23.34 18.27
N THR A 146 3.02 -24.48 17.64
CA THR A 146 3.13 -24.65 16.19
C THR A 146 1.84 -25.23 15.69
N LEU A 147 1.24 -24.55 14.73
CA LEU A 147 0.08 -24.99 14.00
C LEU A 147 0.50 -25.27 12.57
N GLU A 148 0.10 -26.40 12.02
CA GLU A 148 0.36 -26.74 10.62
C GLU A 148 -0.90 -27.30 9.99
N TYR A 149 -1.26 -26.77 8.82
CA TYR A 149 -2.39 -27.26 8.06
C TYR A 149 -2.11 -27.21 6.56
N GLU A 150 -2.79 -28.08 5.83
CA GLU A 150 -2.72 -28.20 4.39
C GLU A 150 -4.05 -27.78 3.76
N GLN A 151 -3.99 -27.10 2.63
CA GLN A 151 -5.16 -26.71 1.87
C GLN A 151 -4.91 -26.83 0.37
N VAL A 152 -5.98 -27.09 -0.39
CA VAL A 152 -5.94 -27.10 -1.85
C VAL A 152 -6.59 -25.82 -2.36
N LEU A 153 -5.81 -25.04 -3.11
CA LEU A 153 -6.25 -23.76 -3.65
C LEU A 153 -7.10 -23.98 -4.90
N ALA A 154 -8.26 -23.32 -4.96
CA ALA A 154 -9.10 -23.33 -6.14
C ALA A 154 -8.66 -22.26 -7.13
N PRO A 155 -8.61 -22.56 -8.44
CA PRO A 155 -8.33 -21.54 -9.45
C PRO A 155 -9.52 -20.59 -9.60
N THR A 156 -9.21 -19.30 -9.74
CA THR A 156 -10.19 -18.24 -10.01
C THR A 156 -9.62 -17.30 -11.07
N GLY A 157 -10.28 -17.18 -12.21
CA GLY A 157 -9.84 -16.28 -13.27
C GLY A 157 -8.43 -16.54 -13.80
N GLY A 158 -8.00 -17.82 -13.82
CA GLY A 158 -6.64 -18.21 -14.23
C GLY A 158 -5.58 -18.02 -13.16
N MET A 159 -5.95 -17.64 -11.95
CA MET A 159 -5.06 -17.47 -10.80
C MET A 159 -5.43 -18.41 -9.67
N LEU A 160 -4.43 -18.80 -8.88
CA LEU A 160 -4.61 -19.45 -7.58
C LEU A 160 -4.61 -18.39 -6.50
N HIS A 161 -5.51 -18.49 -5.53
CA HIS A 161 -5.66 -17.57 -4.43
C HIS A 161 -5.32 -18.26 -3.10
N TYR A 162 -4.29 -17.74 -2.43
CA TYR A 162 -3.96 -18.11 -1.06
C TYR A 162 -4.36 -16.99 -0.11
N ARG A 163 -5.12 -17.35 0.94
CA ARG A 163 -5.49 -16.42 2.02
C ARG A 163 -5.00 -16.96 3.36
N TYR A 164 -4.41 -16.06 4.15
CA TYR A 164 -4.07 -16.29 5.53
C TYR A 164 -4.82 -15.29 6.42
N ILE A 165 -5.53 -15.80 7.44
CA ILE A 165 -6.28 -14.97 8.38
C ILE A 165 -5.27 -14.26 9.28
N LEU A 166 -5.10 -12.97 9.10
CA LEU A 166 -4.16 -12.13 9.82
C LEU A 166 -4.86 -11.00 10.60
N SER A 167 -6.10 -10.67 10.27
CA SER A 167 -6.85 -9.56 10.86
C SER A 167 -7.33 -9.90 12.28
N THR A 168 -6.43 -9.82 13.23
CA THR A 168 -6.68 -10.09 14.66
C THR A 168 -6.66 -8.82 15.52
N GLU A 169 -6.51 -7.65 14.90
CA GLU A 169 -6.37 -6.35 15.59
C GLU A 169 -7.42 -6.08 16.68
N LYS A 170 -8.62 -6.60 16.48
CA LYS A 170 -9.78 -6.34 17.33
C LYS A 170 -9.82 -7.21 18.58
N TYR A 171 -8.99 -8.24 18.65
CA TYR A 171 -8.90 -9.15 19.79
C TYR A 171 -7.70 -8.84 20.67
N VAL A 172 -6.95 -7.80 20.35
CA VAL A 172 -5.65 -7.51 20.91
C VAL A 172 -5.69 -6.18 21.65
N SER A 173 -5.31 -6.19 22.90
CA SER A 173 -5.16 -4.95 23.70
C SER A 173 -3.86 -4.20 23.41
N ALA A 174 -2.94 -4.80 22.65
CA ALA A 174 -1.65 -4.23 22.30
C ALA A 174 -1.20 -4.68 20.89
N PRO A 175 -0.45 -3.85 20.14
CA PRO A 175 0.09 -4.21 18.83
C PRO A 175 0.96 -5.46 18.87
N LEU A 176 1.00 -6.23 17.77
CA LEU A 176 1.92 -7.33 17.57
C LEU A 176 3.36 -6.83 17.56
N ALA A 177 4.23 -7.32 18.44
CA ALA A 177 5.61 -6.84 18.48
C ALA A 177 6.39 -7.23 17.23
N GLU A 178 6.20 -8.45 16.74
CA GLU A 178 6.84 -8.96 15.53
C GLU A 178 5.88 -9.90 14.79
N VAL A 179 5.61 -9.57 13.53
CA VAL A 179 4.91 -10.46 12.59
C VAL A 179 5.79 -10.69 11.39
N THR A 180 5.96 -11.95 10.99
CA THR A 180 6.66 -12.32 9.77
C THR A 180 5.83 -13.31 9.00
N LEU A 181 5.59 -13.04 7.72
CA LEU A 181 4.91 -13.95 6.81
C LEU A 181 5.82 -14.21 5.61
N THR A 182 6.14 -15.49 5.38
CA THR A 182 6.96 -15.92 4.25
C THR A 182 6.20 -16.97 3.45
N VAL A 183 6.04 -16.75 2.15
CA VAL A 183 5.41 -17.70 1.23
C VAL A 183 6.40 -18.10 0.15
N ASP A 184 6.77 -19.37 0.13
CA ASP A 184 7.53 -20.00 -0.95
C ASP A 184 6.55 -20.61 -1.94
N VAL A 185 6.48 -20.07 -3.15
CA VAL A 185 5.63 -20.57 -4.23
C VAL A 185 6.48 -21.30 -5.25
N THR A 186 6.07 -22.51 -5.62
CA THR A 186 6.68 -23.31 -6.69
C THR A 186 5.58 -23.85 -7.60
N THR A 187 5.74 -23.70 -8.92
CA THR A 187 4.80 -24.22 -9.92
C THR A 187 5.52 -25.18 -10.87
N SER A 188 4.84 -26.21 -11.34
CA SER A 188 5.44 -27.22 -12.24
C SER A 188 5.68 -26.66 -13.64
N GLY A 189 4.86 -25.72 -14.12
CA GLY A 189 4.86 -25.18 -15.48
C GLY A 189 5.55 -23.84 -15.67
N GLY A 190 6.11 -23.24 -14.62
CA GLY A 190 6.59 -21.85 -14.60
C GLY A 190 5.66 -20.96 -13.76
N LEU A 191 6.20 -19.88 -13.21
CA LEU A 191 5.48 -18.95 -12.35
C LEU A 191 5.31 -17.60 -13.05
N GLY A 192 4.09 -17.27 -13.42
CA GLY A 192 3.72 -16.02 -14.08
C GLY A 192 3.43 -14.85 -13.14
N ALA A 193 2.23 -14.31 -13.19
CA ALA A 193 1.83 -13.21 -12.32
C ALA A 193 1.82 -13.63 -10.84
N LEU A 194 2.24 -12.71 -9.97
CA LEU A 194 2.22 -12.85 -8.52
C LEU A 194 1.85 -11.49 -7.92
N TYR A 195 0.81 -11.46 -7.08
CA TYR A 195 0.21 -10.22 -6.62
C TYR A 195 -0.43 -10.39 -5.25
N SER A 196 -0.18 -9.46 -4.33
CA SER A 196 -0.95 -9.33 -3.07
C SER A 196 -1.88 -8.12 -3.17
N SER A 197 -3.18 -8.34 -2.92
CA SER A 197 -4.19 -7.28 -2.91
C SER A 197 -4.27 -6.53 -1.59
N SER A 198 -3.76 -7.13 -0.52
CA SER A 198 -3.90 -6.65 0.86
C SER A 198 -2.63 -6.00 1.41
N HIS A 199 -1.46 -6.58 1.16
CA HIS A 199 -0.20 -6.17 1.78
C HIS A 199 0.87 -5.76 0.76
N ALA A 200 1.71 -4.79 1.12
CA ALA A 200 2.92 -4.45 0.36
C ALA A 200 3.99 -5.51 0.62
N VAL A 201 4.14 -6.45 -0.32
CA VAL A 201 5.05 -7.59 -0.18
C VAL A 201 6.36 -7.34 -0.92
N THR A 202 7.44 -7.91 -0.40
CA THR A 202 8.68 -8.07 -1.14
C THR A 202 8.66 -9.41 -1.86
N THR A 203 8.93 -9.40 -3.17
CA THR A 203 8.95 -10.62 -3.99
C THR A 203 10.37 -10.85 -4.52
N GLU A 204 10.92 -12.03 -4.23
CA GLU A 204 12.18 -12.51 -4.76
C GLU A 204 11.93 -13.68 -5.70
N ARG A 205 12.26 -13.53 -6.99
CA ARG A 205 12.24 -14.63 -7.96
C ARG A 205 13.47 -15.52 -7.78
N LEU A 206 13.27 -16.77 -7.42
CA LEU A 206 14.33 -17.76 -7.17
C LEU A 206 14.60 -18.66 -8.39
N GLY A 207 13.86 -18.47 -9.45
CA GLY A 207 13.95 -19.21 -10.71
C GLY A 207 12.68 -19.07 -11.53
N ALA A 208 12.61 -19.81 -12.64
CA ALA A 208 11.48 -19.78 -13.55
C ALA A 208 10.13 -20.12 -12.94
N ASN A 209 10.16 -21.05 -12.04
CA ASN A 209 8.97 -21.69 -11.45
C ASN A 209 8.87 -21.45 -9.95
N ARG A 210 9.73 -20.59 -9.39
CA ARG A 210 9.79 -20.39 -7.94
C ARG A 210 9.98 -18.93 -7.55
N ALA A 211 9.22 -18.50 -6.56
CA ALA A 211 9.39 -17.20 -5.91
C ALA A 211 9.21 -17.32 -4.40
N ARG A 212 9.83 -16.38 -3.66
CA ARG A 212 9.59 -16.12 -2.25
C ARG A 212 8.91 -14.78 -2.11
N VAL A 213 7.83 -14.77 -1.35
CA VAL A 213 7.09 -13.55 -0.97
C VAL A 213 7.23 -13.35 0.52
N THR A 214 7.63 -12.16 0.95
CA THR A 214 7.80 -11.82 2.36
C THR A 214 7.05 -10.56 2.72
N TRP A 215 6.46 -10.57 3.91
CA TRP A 215 5.92 -9.41 4.57
C TRP A 215 6.30 -9.45 6.04
N GLU A 216 6.80 -8.31 6.54
CA GLU A 216 7.25 -8.18 7.93
C GLU A 216 6.73 -6.87 8.50
N ALA A 217 6.32 -6.89 9.76
CA ALA A 217 5.90 -5.71 10.48
C ALA A 217 6.23 -5.80 11.96
N GLN A 218 6.44 -4.65 12.60
CA GLN A 218 6.68 -4.52 14.03
C GLN A 218 5.70 -3.53 14.64
N ASN A 219 5.26 -3.80 15.86
CA ASN A 219 4.28 -2.99 16.60
C ASN A 219 3.04 -2.69 15.75
N VAL A 220 2.49 -3.70 15.09
CA VAL A 220 1.37 -3.59 14.16
C VAL A 220 0.12 -4.25 14.71
N ASN A 221 -1.03 -3.65 14.43
CA ASN A 221 -2.34 -4.28 14.56
C ASN A 221 -2.83 -4.60 13.14
N PRO A 222 -2.74 -5.86 12.68
CA PRO A 222 -3.20 -6.22 11.35
C PRO A 222 -4.71 -6.02 11.23
N THR A 223 -5.13 -5.19 10.27
CA THR A 223 -6.54 -4.85 10.01
C THR A 223 -7.16 -5.69 8.92
N GLU A 224 -6.33 -6.40 8.15
CA GLU A 224 -6.72 -7.15 6.97
C GLU A 224 -6.03 -8.52 6.95
N ASP A 225 -6.72 -9.48 6.31
CA ASP A 225 -6.14 -10.79 6.02
C ASP A 225 -5.09 -10.67 4.92
N PHE A 226 -4.13 -11.57 4.91
CA PHE A 226 -3.13 -11.64 3.85
C PHE A 226 -3.68 -12.41 2.67
N ASP A 227 -3.75 -11.75 1.51
CA ASP A 227 -4.19 -12.34 0.23
C ASP A 227 -3.04 -12.36 -0.77
N LEU A 228 -2.77 -13.52 -1.36
CA LEU A 228 -1.79 -13.70 -2.42
C LEU A 228 -2.43 -14.39 -3.62
N PHE A 229 -2.37 -13.75 -4.79
CA PHE A 229 -2.77 -14.30 -6.08
C PHE A 229 -1.55 -14.62 -6.92
N PHE A 230 -1.52 -15.77 -7.56
CA PHE A 230 -0.44 -16.15 -8.46
C PHE A 230 -0.97 -17.03 -9.60
N SER A 231 -0.30 -17.00 -10.75
CA SER A 231 -0.69 -17.81 -11.91
C SER A 231 0.45 -18.69 -12.40
N PRO A 232 0.18 -19.90 -12.93
CA PRO A 232 1.12 -20.60 -13.76
C PRO A 232 1.47 -19.75 -14.99
N ALA A 233 2.67 -19.93 -15.57
CA ALA A 233 3.06 -19.30 -16.80
C ALA A 233 2.91 -20.29 -17.96
N GLU A 234 2.19 -19.83 -19.01
CA GLU A 234 2.07 -20.56 -20.27
C GLU A 234 2.63 -19.71 -21.40
N GLY A 235 3.52 -20.28 -22.22
CA GLY A 235 4.08 -19.59 -23.39
C GLY A 235 4.98 -18.39 -23.04
N GLY A 236 5.58 -18.35 -21.85
CA GLY A 236 6.49 -17.29 -21.40
C GLY A 236 5.83 -16.12 -20.68
N PHE A 237 4.50 -16.11 -20.54
CA PHE A 237 3.76 -15.11 -19.77
C PHE A 237 2.62 -15.75 -18.96
N GLY A 238 2.45 -15.31 -17.72
CA GLY A 238 1.31 -15.62 -16.88
C GLY A 238 0.27 -14.52 -16.90
N SER A 239 -1.00 -14.89 -16.79
CA SER A 239 -2.11 -13.93 -16.76
C SER A 239 -3.24 -14.36 -15.85
N GLY A 240 -4.08 -13.39 -15.43
CA GLY A 240 -5.27 -13.64 -14.65
C GLY A 240 -6.30 -12.53 -14.82
N LEU A 241 -7.58 -12.90 -14.81
CA LEU A 241 -8.72 -11.98 -14.87
C LEU A 241 -9.59 -12.16 -13.64
N LEU A 242 -9.66 -11.15 -12.79
CA LEU A 242 -10.54 -11.12 -11.62
C LEU A 242 -11.63 -10.08 -11.81
N THR A 243 -12.83 -10.34 -11.32
CA THR A 243 -13.95 -9.41 -11.41
C THR A 243 -14.50 -9.03 -10.04
N GLY A 244 -15.23 -7.94 -9.99
CA GLY A 244 -15.96 -7.47 -8.82
C GLY A 244 -17.13 -6.58 -9.21
N THR A 245 -18.23 -6.66 -8.48
CA THR A 245 -19.43 -5.84 -8.73
C THR A 245 -19.80 -5.09 -7.47
N ARG A 246 -20.08 -3.78 -7.61
CA ARG A 246 -20.58 -2.93 -6.54
C ARG A 246 -21.64 -1.98 -7.08
N ALA A 247 -22.81 -1.95 -6.44
CA ALA A 247 -23.92 -1.06 -6.83
C ALA A 247 -24.21 -1.08 -8.35
N ASP A 248 -24.43 -2.27 -8.93
CA ASP A 248 -24.70 -2.52 -10.35
C ASP A 248 -23.59 -2.11 -11.34
N ARG A 249 -22.40 -1.77 -10.84
CA ARG A 249 -21.21 -1.45 -11.65
C ARG A 249 -20.21 -2.59 -11.56
N SER A 250 -19.90 -3.20 -12.71
CA SER A 250 -18.92 -4.28 -12.78
C SER A 250 -17.54 -3.75 -13.11
N HIS A 251 -16.54 -4.26 -12.39
CA HIS A 251 -15.14 -3.90 -12.50
C HIS A 251 -14.30 -5.16 -12.74
N PHE A 252 -13.16 -4.99 -13.39
CA PHE A 252 -12.21 -6.08 -13.58
C PHE A 252 -10.80 -5.64 -13.22
N LEU A 253 -9.99 -6.64 -12.94
CA LEU A 253 -8.55 -6.55 -12.77
C LEU A 253 -7.90 -7.61 -13.65
N PHE A 254 -7.12 -7.18 -14.64
CA PHE A 254 -6.33 -8.07 -15.48
C PHE A 254 -4.85 -7.96 -15.10
N LEU A 255 -4.24 -9.09 -14.77
CA LEU A 255 -2.83 -9.22 -14.46
C LEU A 255 -2.12 -9.90 -15.63
N PHE A 256 -0.94 -9.40 -15.97
CA PHE A 256 -0.10 -9.94 -17.00
C PHE A 256 1.37 -9.75 -16.65
N ALA A 257 2.16 -10.82 -16.61
CA ALA A 257 3.55 -10.79 -16.20
C ALA A 257 4.40 -11.77 -17.01
N PRO A 258 5.64 -11.39 -17.41
CA PRO A 258 6.57 -12.29 -18.08
C PRO A 258 7.05 -13.41 -17.15
N ASP A 259 7.30 -14.59 -17.73
CA ASP A 259 8.07 -15.64 -17.07
C ASP A 259 9.58 -15.33 -17.24
N ASP A 260 10.24 -15.08 -16.13
CA ASP A 260 11.65 -14.68 -16.11
C ASP A 260 12.58 -15.71 -16.77
N ALA A 261 12.22 -16.99 -16.82
CA ALA A 261 13.08 -18.01 -17.41
C ALA A 261 12.90 -18.16 -18.92
N ALA A 262 11.68 -18.04 -19.40
CA ALA A 262 11.44 -18.05 -20.84
C ALA A 262 12.12 -16.85 -21.53
N MET A 263 12.37 -15.77 -20.73
CA MET A 263 12.92 -14.49 -21.21
C MET A 263 14.42 -14.29 -20.94
N GLN A 264 15.16 -15.32 -20.46
CA GLN A 264 16.60 -15.17 -20.12
C GLN A 264 17.48 -14.68 -21.27
N ASN A 265 17.09 -14.93 -22.51
CA ASN A 265 17.84 -14.52 -23.69
C ASN A 265 17.21 -13.35 -24.48
N ASP A 266 16.05 -12.84 -24.04
CA ASP A 266 15.24 -11.88 -24.80
C ASP A 266 15.34 -10.43 -24.24
N THR A 267 16.42 -10.10 -23.51
CA THR A 267 16.62 -8.72 -23.03
C THR A 267 16.91 -7.78 -24.20
N LEU A 268 16.04 -6.81 -24.41
CA LEU A 268 16.21 -5.82 -25.45
C LEU A 268 17.31 -4.81 -25.09
N PRO A 269 18.10 -4.34 -26.07
CA PRO A 269 19.07 -3.28 -25.86
C PRO A 269 18.34 -1.96 -25.51
N LYS A 270 19.04 -1.08 -24.80
CA LYS A 270 18.56 0.27 -24.48
C LYS A 270 19.47 1.33 -25.06
N ASP A 271 18.85 2.40 -25.50
CA ASP A 271 19.48 3.69 -25.75
C ASP A 271 19.05 4.64 -24.64
N ILE A 272 19.95 5.00 -23.73
CA ILE A 272 19.62 5.77 -22.54
C ILE A 272 20.41 7.08 -22.45
N ILE A 273 19.72 8.18 -22.19
CA ILE A 273 20.32 9.49 -21.99
C ILE A 273 19.98 9.99 -20.60
N PHE A 274 21.01 10.34 -19.83
CA PHE A 274 20.88 10.97 -18.54
C PHE A 274 21.02 12.48 -18.70
N VAL A 275 20.03 13.25 -18.25
CA VAL A 275 20.02 14.72 -18.26
C VAL A 275 19.96 15.19 -16.82
N ILE A 276 21.06 15.76 -16.32
CA ILE A 276 21.27 16.00 -14.91
C ILE A 276 21.44 17.49 -14.63
N ASP A 277 20.56 18.02 -13.81
CA ASP A 277 20.66 19.37 -13.28
C ASP A 277 21.89 19.53 -12.38
N ARG A 278 22.65 20.59 -12.67
CA ARG A 278 23.76 21.05 -11.82
C ARG A 278 23.60 22.53 -11.49
N SER A 279 22.38 23.04 -11.44
CA SER A 279 22.11 24.41 -11.01
C SER A 279 22.51 24.65 -9.57
N GLY A 280 22.54 25.92 -9.15
CA GLY A 280 23.00 26.30 -7.81
C GLY A 280 22.25 25.66 -6.66
N SER A 281 20.96 25.31 -6.82
CA SER A 281 20.11 24.64 -5.85
C SER A 281 20.52 23.19 -5.58
N MET A 282 21.21 22.54 -6.53
CA MET A 282 21.75 21.18 -6.37
C MET A 282 22.98 21.12 -5.45
N ASN A 283 23.52 22.25 -5.00
CA ASN A 283 24.73 22.30 -4.21
C ASN A 283 24.63 21.51 -2.89
N GLY A 284 25.70 20.81 -2.52
CA GLY A 284 25.76 20.00 -1.29
C GLY A 284 25.40 18.54 -1.52
N GLU A 285 24.53 17.98 -0.70
CA GLU A 285 24.19 16.56 -0.68
C GLU A 285 23.53 16.08 -1.97
N LYS A 286 22.64 16.89 -2.57
CA LYS A 286 21.88 16.52 -3.76
C LYS A 286 22.77 16.18 -4.96
N ILE A 287 23.78 17.02 -5.26
CA ILE A 287 24.69 16.76 -6.40
C ILE A 287 25.58 15.53 -6.13
N GLU A 288 25.97 15.28 -4.88
CA GLU A 288 26.76 14.10 -4.55
C GLU A 288 25.91 12.82 -4.67
N GLN A 289 24.68 12.81 -4.15
CA GLN A 289 23.75 11.69 -4.32
C GLN A 289 23.44 11.43 -5.79
N ALA A 290 23.29 12.47 -6.64
CA ALA A 290 23.09 12.31 -8.07
C ALA A 290 24.32 11.70 -8.76
N LYS A 291 25.54 12.06 -8.34
CA LYS A 291 26.77 11.43 -8.83
C LYS A 291 26.85 9.96 -8.44
N ASP A 292 26.57 9.64 -7.17
CA ASP A 292 26.66 8.27 -6.67
C ASP A 292 25.63 7.37 -7.38
N ALA A 293 24.40 7.83 -7.56
CA ALA A 293 23.38 7.13 -8.35
C ALA A 293 23.80 6.90 -9.81
N LEU A 294 24.36 7.92 -10.50
CA LEU A 294 24.86 7.76 -11.84
C LEU A 294 26.05 6.78 -11.92
N GLN A 295 26.97 6.82 -10.96
CA GLN A 295 28.07 5.86 -10.87
C GLN A 295 27.55 4.43 -10.74
N PHE A 296 26.54 4.22 -9.91
CA PHE A 296 25.87 2.94 -9.74
C PHE A 296 25.24 2.48 -11.06
N ILE A 297 24.40 3.32 -11.68
CA ILE A 297 23.67 2.99 -12.91
C ILE A 297 24.64 2.67 -14.07
N LEU A 298 25.71 3.45 -14.23
CA LEU A 298 26.77 3.19 -15.23
C LEU A 298 27.42 1.81 -15.02
N GLY A 299 27.44 1.30 -13.78
CA GLY A 299 27.91 -0.05 -13.48
C GLY A 299 26.93 -1.16 -13.80
N GLN A 300 25.65 -0.83 -14.03
CA GLN A 300 24.56 -1.78 -14.30
C GLN A 300 24.14 -1.83 -15.78
N LEU A 301 24.71 -0.98 -16.64
CA LEU A 301 24.40 -0.98 -18.08
C LEU A 301 24.80 -2.30 -18.72
N ASN A 302 23.95 -2.82 -19.61
CA ASN A 302 24.22 -4.05 -20.34
C ASN A 302 25.23 -3.81 -21.48
N PRO A 303 26.03 -4.81 -21.87
CA PRO A 303 27.01 -4.66 -22.96
C PRO A 303 26.43 -4.21 -24.33
N ASN A 304 25.15 -4.50 -24.56
CA ASN A 304 24.44 -4.13 -25.79
C ASN A 304 23.76 -2.75 -25.70
N ASP A 305 23.80 -2.09 -24.55
CA ASP A 305 23.21 -0.76 -24.37
C ASP A 305 24.13 0.32 -25.00
N ARG A 306 23.53 1.48 -25.29
CA ARG A 306 24.26 2.71 -25.63
C ARG A 306 23.78 3.83 -24.73
N PHE A 307 24.65 4.76 -24.38
CA PHE A 307 24.32 5.85 -23.50
C PHE A 307 24.98 7.18 -23.84
N SER A 308 24.46 8.27 -23.31
CA SER A 308 25.15 9.55 -23.15
C SER A 308 24.69 10.28 -21.90
N ILE A 309 25.41 11.35 -21.53
CA ILE A 309 25.11 12.17 -20.35
C ILE A 309 25.12 13.65 -20.77
N VAL A 310 24.07 14.37 -20.41
CA VAL A 310 23.98 15.82 -20.50
C VAL A 310 23.90 16.37 -19.10
N SER A 311 24.83 17.22 -18.68
CA SER A 311 24.68 17.99 -17.47
C SER A 311 24.42 19.46 -17.82
N PHE A 312 23.53 20.08 -17.05
CA PHE A 312 23.04 21.43 -17.40
C PHE A 312 22.89 22.35 -16.20
N ASP A 313 23.12 23.60 -16.47
CA ASP A 313 22.75 24.79 -15.70
C ASP A 313 22.15 25.82 -16.69
N ASP A 314 22.69 27.02 -16.86
CA ASP A 314 22.48 27.90 -18.01
C ASP A 314 23.41 27.56 -19.19
N GLN A 315 24.23 26.55 -19.05
CA GLN A 315 25.13 25.99 -20.07
C GLN A 315 25.01 24.47 -20.09
N LEU A 316 25.27 23.89 -21.25
CA LEU A 316 25.27 22.45 -21.44
C LEU A 316 26.70 21.91 -21.40
N ASP A 317 26.91 20.81 -20.71
CA ASP A 317 28.14 20.02 -20.78
C ASP A 317 27.73 18.58 -21.15
N ILE A 318 28.15 18.14 -22.32
CA ILE A 318 27.70 16.91 -22.97
C ILE A 318 28.85 15.92 -22.99
N PHE A 319 28.62 14.70 -22.50
CA PHE A 319 29.62 13.62 -22.51
C PHE A 319 29.98 13.18 -23.93
N ALA A 320 28.96 12.96 -24.76
CA ALA A 320 29.13 12.60 -26.17
C ALA A 320 27.95 13.09 -27.02
N ASP A 321 28.20 13.64 -28.21
CA ASP A 321 27.19 14.18 -29.14
C ASP A 321 26.31 13.11 -29.80
N THR A 322 26.69 11.84 -29.70
CA THR A 322 25.97 10.65 -30.13
C THR A 322 25.98 9.59 -29.02
N LEU A 323 25.09 8.62 -29.13
CA LEU A 323 25.06 7.48 -28.22
C LEU A 323 26.34 6.65 -28.30
N THR A 324 26.97 6.42 -27.16
CA THR A 324 28.23 5.68 -27.00
C THR A 324 27.93 4.24 -26.60
N PRO A 325 28.43 3.21 -27.28
CA PRO A 325 28.31 1.81 -26.84
C PRO A 325 28.95 1.59 -25.47
N VAL A 326 28.35 0.67 -24.70
CA VAL A 326 28.85 0.32 -23.36
C VAL A 326 30.10 -0.54 -23.49
N ASP A 327 31.27 0.03 -23.19
CA ASP A 327 32.53 -0.68 -22.99
C ASP A 327 33.31 -0.12 -21.80
N GLN A 328 34.41 -0.78 -21.42
CA GLN A 328 35.20 -0.38 -20.24
C GLN A 328 35.82 1.03 -20.37
N HIS A 329 36.20 1.45 -21.60
CA HIS A 329 36.79 2.76 -21.85
C HIS A 329 35.70 3.85 -21.71
N ALA A 330 34.58 3.69 -22.39
CA ALA A 330 33.44 4.60 -22.32
C ALA A 330 32.91 4.76 -20.87
N LEU A 331 32.78 3.66 -20.15
CA LEU A 331 32.37 3.69 -18.74
C LEU A 331 33.37 4.41 -17.83
N SER A 332 34.67 4.21 -18.06
CA SER A 332 35.71 4.93 -17.31
C SER A 332 35.68 6.44 -17.60
N ASP A 333 35.47 6.82 -18.85
CA ASP A 333 35.37 8.23 -19.24
C ASP A 333 34.10 8.89 -18.70
N ALA A 334 32.97 8.19 -18.76
CA ALA A 334 31.70 8.65 -18.16
C ALA A 334 31.79 8.84 -16.67
N ARG A 335 32.40 7.90 -15.94
CA ARG A 335 32.65 8.04 -14.50
C ARG A 335 33.48 9.25 -14.16
N ARG A 336 34.52 9.55 -14.96
CA ARG A 336 35.33 10.77 -14.78
C ARG A 336 34.54 12.03 -15.10
N PHE A 337 33.64 11.98 -16.09
CA PHE A 337 32.74 13.09 -16.41
C PHE A 337 31.80 13.37 -15.22
N VAL A 338 31.13 12.35 -14.68
CA VAL A 338 30.23 12.45 -13.53
C VAL A 338 30.96 13.01 -12.27
N GLN A 339 32.15 12.54 -11.99
CA GLN A 339 32.93 13.03 -10.83
C GLN A 339 33.23 14.54 -10.89
N ARG A 340 33.34 15.13 -12.08
CA ARG A 340 33.61 16.56 -12.26
C ARG A 340 32.37 17.45 -12.18
N LEU A 341 31.17 16.89 -12.08
CA LEU A 341 29.96 17.68 -11.93
C LEU A 341 30.04 18.54 -10.67
N ALA A 342 29.70 19.81 -10.81
CA ALA A 342 29.67 20.77 -9.70
C ALA A 342 28.49 21.73 -9.88
N ALA A 343 27.78 21.98 -8.81
CA ALA A 343 26.60 22.85 -8.82
C ALA A 343 26.99 24.32 -9.07
N ARG A 344 26.26 25.00 -9.98
CA ARG A 344 26.46 26.41 -10.32
C ARG A 344 25.27 26.99 -11.13
N SER A 345 25.15 28.30 -11.13
CA SER A 345 24.29 29.08 -12.04
C SER A 345 22.78 28.79 -11.97
N SER A 346 22.03 29.11 -13.02
CA SER A 346 20.57 28.98 -13.18
C SER A 346 20.18 27.70 -13.94
N THR A 347 18.88 27.48 -14.22
CA THR A 347 18.34 26.20 -14.68
C THR A 347 17.66 26.37 -16.05
N ASP A 348 18.25 25.84 -17.15
CA ASP A 348 17.68 25.82 -18.50
C ASP A 348 17.14 24.40 -18.82
N ILE A 349 15.90 24.13 -18.40
CA ILE A 349 15.25 22.82 -18.58
C ILE A 349 14.99 22.52 -20.05
N GLU A 350 14.53 23.50 -20.82
CA GLU A 350 14.18 23.34 -22.22
C GLU A 350 15.40 23.01 -23.07
N GLY A 351 16.47 23.78 -22.93
CA GLY A 351 17.72 23.58 -23.65
C GLY A 351 18.34 22.21 -23.34
N ALA A 352 18.28 21.76 -22.09
CA ALA A 352 18.78 20.47 -21.66
C ALA A 352 18.02 19.29 -22.27
N LEU A 353 16.69 19.33 -22.26
CA LEU A 353 15.84 18.29 -22.85
C LEU A 353 16.01 18.23 -24.38
N GLN A 354 16.08 19.36 -25.05
CA GLN A 354 16.34 19.42 -26.49
C GLN A 354 17.73 18.84 -26.84
N ALA A 355 18.74 19.14 -26.05
CA ALA A 355 20.08 18.57 -26.24
C ALA A 355 20.08 17.05 -26.11
N GLY A 356 19.41 16.51 -25.07
CA GLY A 356 19.26 15.08 -24.92
C GLY A 356 18.54 14.43 -26.10
N LEU A 357 17.39 14.95 -26.51
CA LEU A 357 16.64 14.43 -27.65
C LEU A 357 17.42 14.53 -28.98
N ALA A 358 18.26 15.57 -29.15
CA ALA A 358 19.09 15.73 -30.30
C ALA A 358 20.21 14.66 -30.43
N ILE A 359 20.68 14.14 -29.28
CA ILE A 359 21.67 13.02 -29.29
C ILE A 359 21.05 11.76 -29.87
N PHE A 360 19.79 11.40 -29.52
CA PHE A 360 19.09 10.29 -30.20
C PHE A 360 19.02 10.51 -31.73
N SER A 361 18.59 11.72 -32.13
CA SER A 361 18.42 12.05 -33.57
C SER A 361 19.71 12.04 -34.38
N ARG A 362 20.87 12.24 -33.75
CA ARG A 362 22.19 12.20 -34.37
C ARG A 362 22.81 10.81 -34.38
N SER A 363 22.29 9.91 -33.55
CA SER A 363 22.78 8.54 -33.42
C SER A 363 22.18 7.66 -34.51
N GLU A 364 22.87 6.56 -34.81
CA GLU A 364 22.32 5.52 -35.70
C GLU A 364 21.05 4.94 -35.06
N ASP A 365 19.99 4.84 -35.85
CA ASP A 365 18.71 4.31 -35.40
C ASP A 365 18.81 2.79 -35.19
N ARG A 366 18.28 2.32 -34.04
CA ARG A 366 18.17 0.92 -33.69
C ARG A 366 16.71 0.65 -33.31
N ALA A 367 15.97 0.07 -34.26
CA ALA A 367 14.54 -0.17 -34.12
C ALA A 367 14.20 -1.10 -32.91
N GLU A 368 15.14 -2.00 -32.57
CA GLU A 368 15.02 -2.95 -31.47
C GLU A 368 15.30 -2.34 -30.08
N ALA A 369 15.90 -1.14 -30.03
CA ALA A 369 16.30 -0.55 -28.75
C ALA A 369 15.16 0.28 -28.10
N SER A 370 14.94 0.09 -26.80
CA SER A 370 14.10 0.98 -26.00
C SER A 370 14.83 2.30 -25.77
N ARG A 371 14.20 3.45 -26.11
CA ARG A 371 14.78 4.79 -25.94
C ARG A 371 14.29 5.46 -24.69
N LEU A 372 15.19 5.72 -23.76
CA LEU A 372 14.89 6.24 -22.42
C LEU A 372 15.66 7.54 -22.17
N LEU A 373 14.97 8.61 -21.76
CA LEU A 373 15.60 9.83 -21.26
C LEU A 373 15.27 9.97 -19.78
N VAL A 374 16.30 9.95 -18.95
CA VAL A 374 16.19 10.13 -17.50
C VAL A 374 16.61 11.55 -17.17
N PHE A 375 15.65 12.36 -16.72
CA PHE A 375 15.84 13.78 -16.40
C PHE A 375 15.74 14.01 -14.89
N LEU A 376 16.72 14.69 -14.33
CA LEU A 376 16.77 15.00 -12.90
C LEU A 376 16.98 16.50 -12.70
N THR A 377 16.10 17.12 -11.89
CA THR A 377 16.17 18.55 -11.48
C THR A 377 15.63 18.75 -10.07
N ASP A 378 16.12 19.79 -9.40
CA ASP A 378 15.60 20.21 -8.09
C ASP A 378 15.00 21.63 -8.13
N GLY A 379 14.78 22.21 -9.32
CA GLY A 379 14.40 23.60 -9.47
C GLY A 379 13.30 23.88 -10.49
N LEU A 380 12.95 25.17 -10.53
CA LEU A 380 12.10 25.76 -11.54
C LEU A 380 12.95 26.20 -12.74
N PRO A 381 12.40 26.30 -13.96
CA PRO A 381 13.12 26.88 -15.11
C PRO A 381 13.38 28.37 -14.84
N THR A 382 14.66 28.75 -14.77
CA THR A 382 15.11 30.13 -14.47
C THR A 382 15.97 30.73 -15.58
N ALA A 383 16.33 29.94 -16.61
CA ALA A 383 17.05 30.36 -17.81
C ALA A 383 16.39 29.76 -19.04
N GLY A 384 16.73 30.27 -20.23
CA GLY A 384 16.14 29.84 -21.50
C GLY A 384 14.64 30.13 -21.59
N VAL A 385 13.86 29.16 -22.08
CA VAL A 385 12.39 29.22 -22.07
C VAL A 385 11.89 28.82 -20.67
N THR A 386 11.10 29.72 -20.04
CA THR A 386 10.58 29.53 -18.68
C THR A 386 9.07 29.29 -18.61
N ASP A 387 8.38 29.38 -19.74
CA ASP A 387 6.93 29.11 -19.83
C ASP A 387 6.68 27.60 -19.98
N ASP A 388 6.00 27.00 -19.00
CA ASP A 388 5.76 25.56 -18.89
C ASP A 388 5.08 24.97 -20.14
N VAL A 389 4.08 25.70 -20.69
CA VAL A 389 3.32 25.25 -21.85
C VAL A 389 4.19 25.25 -23.09
N MET A 390 5.07 26.27 -23.21
CA MET A 390 6.00 26.37 -24.31
C MET A 390 7.10 25.29 -24.23
N ILE A 391 7.67 25.07 -23.04
CA ILE A 391 8.66 24.00 -22.80
C ILE A 391 8.07 22.66 -23.23
N ALA A 392 6.90 22.26 -22.70
CA ALA A 392 6.25 21.00 -23.00
C ALA A 392 5.99 20.83 -24.50
N ARG A 393 5.52 21.89 -25.18
CA ARG A 393 5.27 21.88 -26.63
C ARG A 393 6.55 21.71 -27.46
N LEU A 394 7.64 22.36 -27.08
CA LEU A 394 8.91 22.28 -27.76
C LEU A 394 9.53 20.89 -27.60
N VAL A 395 9.50 20.34 -26.40
CA VAL A 395 9.98 19.00 -26.10
C VAL A 395 9.16 17.94 -26.83
N GLN A 396 7.83 18.02 -26.81
CA GLN A 396 6.95 17.09 -27.54
C GLN A 396 7.24 17.09 -29.05
N ARG A 397 7.47 18.28 -29.64
CA ARG A 397 7.86 18.37 -31.06
C ARG A 397 9.23 17.74 -31.35
N ALA A 398 10.19 17.95 -30.47
CA ALA A 398 11.52 17.35 -30.60
C ALA A 398 11.46 15.81 -30.47
N ASN A 399 10.63 15.32 -29.54
CA ASN A 399 10.45 13.90 -29.26
C ASN A 399 9.60 13.16 -30.30
N ALA A 400 8.73 13.85 -31.06
CA ALA A 400 7.82 13.23 -32.04
C ALA A 400 8.51 12.38 -33.16
N ARG A 401 9.82 12.50 -33.33
CA ARG A 401 10.62 11.69 -34.26
C ARG A 401 11.53 10.69 -33.58
N VAL A 402 11.77 10.92 -32.29
CA VAL A 402 12.67 10.12 -31.44
C VAL A 402 11.89 9.02 -30.75
N GLU A 403 10.66 9.36 -30.31
CA GLU A 403 9.76 8.48 -29.53
C GLU A 403 10.45 7.91 -28.28
N ALA A 404 11.24 8.77 -27.60
CA ALA A 404 11.86 8.41 -26.33
C ALA A 404 10.86 8.58 -25.18
N ARG A 405 10.90 7.65 -24.23
CA ARG A 405 10.14 7.76 -22.95
C ARG A 405 10.89 8.68 -21.99
N LEU A 406 10.22 9.70 -21.48
CA LEU A 406 10.81 10.69 -20.59
C LEU A 406 10.51 10.39 -19.13
N HIS A 407 11.50 9.94 -18.38
CA HIS A 407 11.40 9.67 -16.94
C HIS A 407 11.95 10.86 -16.15
N MET A 408 11.08 11.55 -15.44
CA MET A 408 11.38 12.81 -14.77
C MET A 408 11.58 12.57 -13.26
N PHE A 409 12.63 13.14 -12.67
CA PHE A 409 12.90 13.13 -11.24
C PHE A 409 12.96 14.54 -10.70
N GLY A 410 12.01 14.87 -9.82
CA GLY A 410 11.97 16.14 -9.09
C GLY A 410 12.50 15.97 -7.67
N VAL A 411 13.57 16.67 -7.30
CA VAL A 411 14.26 16.52 -6.02
C VAL A 411 13.96 17.68 -5.09
N GLY A 412 13.38 17.41 -3.93
CA GLY A 412 13.04 18.43 -2.94
C GLY A 412 11.67 19.06 -3.18
N TYR A 413 11.45 20.27 -2.62
CA TYR A 413 10.15 20.94 -2.63
C TYR A 413 10.04 22.09 -3.65
N ASP A 414 11.13 22.48 -4.30
CA ASP A 414 11.19 23.68 -5.16
C ASP A 414 11.02 23.36 -6.66
N VAL A 415 10.61 22.14 -7.00
CA VAL A 415 10.42 21.68 -8.39
C VAL A 415 9.05 22.08 -8.95
N ASN A 416 8.98 22.26 -10.27
CA ASN A 416 7.73 22.50 -10.98
C ASN A 416 7.00 21.19 -11.28
N THR A 417 6.06 20.81 -10.41
CA THR A 417 5.31 19.56 -10.56
C THR A 417 4.46 19.53 -11.83
N HIS A 418 3.86 20.67 -12.23
CA HIS A 418 3.01 20.73 -13.43
C HIS A 418 3.82 20.49 -14.70
N LEU A 419 5.01 21.05 -14.78
CA LEU A 419 5.90 20.87 -15.93
C LEU A 419 6.40 19.43 -16.01
N LEU A 420 6.93 18.87 -14.91
CA LEU A 420 7.48 17.51 -14.88
C LEU A 420 6.42 16.46 -15.20
N ASP A 421 5.23 16.56 -14.58
CA ASP A 421 4.12 15.65 -14.86
C ASP A 421 3.68 15.69 -16.31
N ARG A 422 3.59 16.90 -16.88
CA ARG A 422 3.20 17.07 -18.28
C ARG A 422 4.25 16.52 -19.24
N LEU A 423 5.54 16.79 -18.97
CA LEU A 423 6.63 16.25 -19.79
C LEU A 423 6.65 14.72 -19.80
N ALA A 424 6.42 14.09 -18.64
CA ALA A 424 6.35 12.64 -18.55
C ALA A 424 5.10 12.10 -19.28
N LEU A 425 3.92 12.68 -19.04
CA LEU A 425 2.65 12.24 -19.62
C LEU A 425 2.63 12.38 -21.15
N ASP A 426 3.08 13.54 -21.67
CA ASP A 426 3.07 13.82 -23.12
C ASP A 426 4.12 12.99 -23.90
N ASN A 427 5.01 12.24 -23.21
CA ASN A 427 6.11 11.47 -23.78
C ASN A 427 6.23 10.04 -23.18
N ASP A 428 5.11 9.40 -22.83
CA ASP A 428 4.98 8.00 -22.40
C ASP A 428 5.94 7.57 -21.29
N GLY A 429 6.34 8.51 -20.43
CA GLY A 429 7.27 8.30 -19.34
C GLY A 429 6.61 8.26 -17.97
N SER A 430 7.41 8.52 -16.95
CA SER A 430 6.96 8.60 -15.55
C SER A 430 7.61 9.76 -14.82
N VAL A 431 7.00 10.19 -13.71
CA VAL A 431 7.62 11.16 -12.83
C VAL A 431 7.77 10.56 -11.43
N THR A 432 8.87 10.88 -10.77
CA THR A 432 9.16 10.50 -9.39
C THR A 432 9.59 11.74 -8.62
N TYR A 433 8.97 11.99 -7.46
CA TYR A 433 9.34 13.08 -6.57
C TYR A 433 10.10 12.52 -5.36
N VAL A 434 11.33 13.00 -5.18
CA VAL A 434 12.20 12.61 -4.07
C VAL A 434 12.11 13.68 -3.00
N GLN A 435 11.55 13.33 -1.85
CA GLN A 435 11.36 14.29 -0.75
C GLN A 435 12.68 14.52 0.01
N PRO A 436 12.86 15.69 0.66
CA PRO A 436 13.99 15.90 1.56
C PRO A 436 14.03 14.83 2.66
N GLY A 437 15.18 14.15 2.78
CA GLY A 437 15.37 13.02 3.70
C GLY A 437 15.28 11.65 3.03
N GLU A 438 14.74 11.55 1.83
CA GLU A 438 14.85 10.33 1.00
C GLU A 438 16.21 10.30 0.29
N ASN A 439 16.77 9.10 0.17
CA ASN A 439 18.06 8.93 -0.50
C ASN A 439 17.83 8.82 -2.03
N LEU A 440 18.26 9.85 -2.76
CA LEU A 440 18.15 9.91 -4.23
C LEU A 440 18.87 8.74 -4.94
N GLU A 441 20.00 8.26 -4.39
CA GLU A 441 20.74 7.11 -4.93
C GLU A 441 19.86 5.84 -4.88
N VAL A 442 19.17 5.60 -3.76
CA VAL A 442 18.25 4.46 -3.62
C VAL A 442 17.12 4.56 -4.63
N VAL A 443 16.45 5.72 -4.70
CA VAL A 443 15.30 5.94 -5.60
C VAL A 443 15.68 5.72 -7.07
N LEU A 444 16.82 6.28 -7.50
CA LEU A 444 17.30 6.13 -8.89
C LEU A 444 17.77 4.69 -9.19
N SER A 445 18.38 4.03 -8.19
CA SER A 445 18.83 2.64 -8.34
C SER A 445 17.66 1.68 -8.46
N GLU A 446 16.61 1.86 -7.65
CA GLU A 446 15.36 1.09 -7.74
C GLU A 446 14.63 1.33 -9.06
N PHE A 447 14.57 2.59 -9.49
CA PHE A 447 14.02 2.92 -10.80
C PHE A 447 14.78 2.21 -11.93
N TYR A 448 16.13 2.31 -11.92
CA TYR A 448 16.93 1.65 -12.94
C TYR A 448 16.76 0.13 -12.91
N GLY A 449 16.70 -0.48 -11.74
CA GLY A 449 16.44 -1.92 -11.59
C GLY A 449 15.14 -2.36 -12.30
N ARG A 450 14.10 -1.52 -12.22
CA ARG A 450 12.81 -1.78 -12.89
C ARG A 450 12.88 -1.68 -14.41
N ILE A 451 13.69 -0.77 -14.96
CA ILE A 451 13.81 -0.55 -16.42
C ILE A 451 15.02 -1.25 -17.05
N ALA A 452 15.80 -1.99 -16.27
CA ALA A 452 17.08 -2.56 -16.72
C ALA A 452 16.94 -3.56 -17.87
N ASN A 453 15.87 -4.36 -17.88
CA ASN A 453 15.71 -5.49 -18.78
C ASN A 453 14.31 -5.48 -19.44
N PRO A 454 14.08 -4.69 -20.49
CA PRO A 454 12.81 -4.69 -21.22
C PRO A 454 12.62 -6.03 -21.95
N VAL A 455 11.39 -6.55 -21.94
CA VAL A 455 11.01 -7.83 -22.57
C VAL A 455 9.86 -7.70 -23.56
N LEU A 456 8.98 -6.71 -23.37
CA LEU A 456 7.89 -6.40 -24.30
C LEU A 456 7.60 -4.89 -24.28
N THR A 457 7.72 -4.24 -25.41
CA THR A 457 7.44 -2.81 -25.58
C THR A 457 6.17 -2.59 -26.38
N ASP A 458 5.63 -1.37 -26.37
CA ASP A 458 4.44 -0.97 -27.12
C ASP A 458 3.26 -1.93 -26.82
N VAL A 459 2.99 -2.15 -25.55
CA VAL A 459 1.97 -3.12 -25.10
C VAL A 459 0.58 -2.59 -25.37
N GLU A 460 -0.22 -3.39 -26.09
CA GLU A 460 -1.65 -3.16 -26.33
C GLU A 460 -2.47 -4.32 -25.79
N ILE A 461 -3.61 -4.03 -25.16
CA ILE A 461 -4.51 -5.03 -24.61
C ILE A 461 -5.93 -4.84 -25.18
N GLU A 462 -6.45 -5.86 -25.85
CA GLU A 462 -7.79 -5.90 -26.39
C GLU A 462 -8.64 -6.94 -25.66
N PHE A 463 -9.91 -6.61 -25.48
CA PHE A 463 -10.91 -7.48 -24.84
C PHE A 463 -12.04 -7.78 -25.82
N GLU A 464 -12.27 -9.07 -26.09
CA GLU A 464 -13.46 -9.58 -26.79
C GLU A 464 -14.39 -10.26 -25.78
N GLY A 465 -15.71 -10.12 -25.93
CA GLY A 465 -16.71 -10.65 -24.98
C GLY A 465 -17.07 -9.70 -23.85
N MET A 466 -16.35 -8.56 -23.72
CA MET A 466 -16.74 -7.48 -22.83
C MET A 466 -16.35 -6.09 -23.38
N ARG A 467 -17.18 -5.09 -23.08
CA ARG A 467 -16.86 -3.68 -23.37
C ARG A 467 -16.22 -3.07 -22.14
N VAL A 468 -14.99 -2.56 -22.30
CA VAL A 468 -14.19 -1.97 -21.21
C VAL A 468 -14.19 -0.44 -21.29
N THR A 469 -14.19 0.21 -20.13
CA THR A 469 -14.09 1.67 -19.97
C THR A 469 -13.32 2.00 -18.70
N ASP A 470 -12.89 3.25 -18.59
CA ASP A 470 -12.22 3.79 -17.39
C ASP A 470 -11.03 2.92 -16.95
N LEU A 471 -10.11 2.70 -17.88
CA LEU A 471 -8.92 1.86 -17.70
C LEU A 471 -7.82 2.58 -16.91
N TYR A 472 -7.16 1.87 -15.99
CA TYR A 472 -6.04 2.35 -15.18
C TYR A 472 -4.94 1.27 -15.08
N PRO A 473 -3.72 1.56 -15.57
CA PRO A 473 -3.29 2.80 -16.19
C PRO A 473 -3.98 3.06 -17.53
N PRO A 474 -4.14 4.34 -17.97
CA PRO A 474 -4.78 4.67 -19.25
C PRO A 474 -3.92 4.29 -20.46
N THR A 475 -2.60 4.27 -20.31
CA THR A 475 -1.62 3.77 -21.29
C THR A 475 -0.84 2.61 -20.70
N MET A 476 -0.60 1.57 -21.50
CA MET A 476 0.13 0.40 -21.02
C MET A 476 1.62 0.72 -20.93
N PRO A 477 2.28 0.41 -19.81
CA PRO A 477 3.72 0.53 -19.69
C PRO A 477 4.41 -0.58 -20.48
N ASP A 478 5.67 -0.36 -20.84
CA ASP A 478 6.55 -1.44 -21.28
C ASP A 478 6.73 -2.47 -20.17
N LEU A 479 6.86 -3.73 -20.53
CA LEU A 479 7.13 -4.81 -19.60
C LEU A 479 8.63 -5.08 -19.51
N PHE A 480 9.09 -5.10 -18.28
CA PHE A 480 10.46 -5.42 -17.93
C PHE A 480 10.51 -6.76 -17.17
N ARG A 481 11.66 -7.41 -17.16
CA ARG A 481 11.83 -8.61 -16.35
C ARG A 481 11.50 -8.34 -14.87
N GLY A 482 10.74 -9.22 -14.25
CA GLY A 482 10.29 -9.07 -12.86
C GLY A 482 9.16 -8.06 -12.65
N SER A 483 8.70 -7.36 -13.72
CA SER A 483 7.55 -6.46 -13.64
C SER A 483 6.24 -7.16 -14.03
N SER A 484 5.11 -6.55 -13.69
CA SER A 484 3.78 -6.99 -14.11
C SER A 484 2.92 -5.79 -14.48
N VAL A 485 2.02 -5.98 -15.43
CA VAL A 485 0.93 -5.04 -15.70
C VAL A 485 -0.27 -5.47 -14.86
N LEU A 486 -0.81 -4.53 -14.13
CA LEU A 486 -2.06 -4.65 -13.39
C LEU A 486 -3.05 -3.62 -13.95
N LEU A 487 -3.91 -4.06 -14.86
CA LEU A 487 -4.90 -3.23 -15.54
C LEU A 487 -6.25 -3.34 -14.83
N ALA A 488 -6.71 -2.25 -14.21
CA ALA A 488 -8.03 -2.13 -13.62
C ALA A 488 -8.97 -1.36 -14.56
N GLY A 489 -10.24 -1.77 -14.61
CA GLY A 489 -11.22 -1.09 -15.44
C GLY A 489 -12.66 -1.42 -15.07
N ARG A 490 -13.58 -0.71 -15.70
CA ARG A 490 -15.02 -1.06 -15.68
C ARG A 490 -15.37 -1.87 -16.92
N TYR A 491 -16.33 -2.75 -16.79
CA TYR A 491 -16.80 -3.52 -17.94
C TYR A 491 -18.32 -3.71 -17.97
N LYS A 492 -18.78 -4.02 -19.17
CA LYS A 492 -20.11 -4.57 -19.40
C LYS A 492 -19.95 -5.83 -20.22
N ALA A 493 -20.34 -6.97 -19.66
CA ALA A 493 -20.30 -8.24 -20.36
C ALA A 493 -21.17 -8.21 -21.63
N THR A 494 -20.66 -8.76 -22.72
CA THR A 494 -21.39 -8.98 -23.99
C THR A 494 -21.46 -10.46 -24.35
N ASP A 495 -20.63 -11.28 -23.68
CA ASP A 495 -20.58 -12.73 -23.79
C ASP A 495 -20.26 -13.35 -22.41
N GLU A 496 -20.47 -14.65 -22.25
CA GLU A 496 -20.06 -15.41 -21.06
C GLU A 496 -18.54 -15.64 -21.03
N GLN A 497 -17.93 -15.77 -22.22
CA GLN A 497 -16.49 -15.93 -22.37
C GLN A 497 -15.81 -14.65 -22.84
N VAL A 498 -14.68 -14.34 -22.21
CA VAL A 498 -13.83 -13.20 -22.54
C VAL A 498 -12.52 -13.70 -23.13
N THR A 499 -12.15 -13.18 -24.30
CA THR A 499 -10.84 -13.37 -24.88
C THR A 499 -10.04 -12.08 -24.69
N VAL A 500 -8.87 -12.18 -24.04
CA VAL A 500 -7.93 -11.07 -23.86
C VAL A 500 -6.74 -11.31 -24.81
N ARG A 501 -6.48 -10.34 -25.68
CA ARG A 501 -5.30 -10.33 -26.56
C ARG A 501 -4.32 -9.29 -26.08
N VAL A 502 -3.11 -9.73 -25.77
CA VAL A 502 -2.00 -8.84 -25.44
C VAL A 502 -1.04 -8.85 -26.61
N ARG A 503 -0.79 -7.68 -27.19
CA ARG A 503 0.18 -7.49 -28.28
C ARG A 503 1.31 -6.59 -27.81
N GLY A 504 2.49 -6.78 -28.37
CA GLY A 504 3.64 -5.94 -28.11
C GLY A 504 4.81 -6.33 -28.98
N ARG A 505 5.89 -5.57 -28.87
CA ARG A 505 7.12 -5.86 -29.61
C ARG A 505 8.18 -6.46 -28.69
N ALA A 506 8.78 -7.55 -29.12
CA ALA A 506 9.99 -8.13 -28.55
C ALA A 506 11.15 -7.95 -29.53
N GLY A 507 11.82 -6.79 -29.45
CA GLY A 507 12.76 -6.34 -30.45
C GLY A 507 12.07 -5.98 -31.78
N GLU A 508 12.45 -6.63 -32.86
CA GLU A 508 11.82 -6.45 -34.19
C GLU A 508 10.55 -7.29 -34.38
N GLU A 509 10.30 -8.28 -33.52
CA GLU A 509 9.16 -9.19 -33.65
C GLU A 509 7.92 -8.65 -32.94
N GLN A 510 6.78 -8.64 -33.65
CA GLN A 510 5.48 -8.50 -33.02
C GLN A 510 5.08 -9.84 -32.40
N ARG A 511 4.68 -9.82 -31.13
CA ARG A 511 4.17 -10.99 -30.41
C ARG A 511 2.74 -10.74 -29.99
N GLU A 512 1.94 -11.80 -30.05
CA GLU A 512 0.55 -11.81 -29.56
C GLU A 512 0.36 -12.98 -28.60
N TYR A 513 -0.27 -12.68 -27.45
CA TYR A 513 -0.64 -13.64 -26.43
C TYR A 513 -2.15 -13.61 -26.28
N VAL A 514 -2.82 -14.77 -26.30
CA VAL A 514 -4.28 -14.88 -26.29
C VAL A 514 -4.72 -15.73 -25.11
N TYR A 515 -5.49 -15.13 -24.22
CA TYR A 515 -6.03 -15.78 -23.03
C TYR A 515 -7.57 -15.83 -23.08
N ARG A 516 -8.16 -16.89 -22.56
CA ARG A 516 -9.61 -17.07 -22.52
C ARG A 516 -10.06 -17.33 -21.09
N TYR A 517 -11.09 -16.62 -20.67
CA TYR A 517 -11.66 -16.70 -19.34
C TYR A 517 -13.16 -16.88 -19.44
N ASP A 518 -13.74 -17.72 -18.58
CA ASP A 518 -15.18 -17.77 -18.32
C ASP A 518 -15.49 -16.73 -17.22
N LEU A 519 -16.39 -15.80 -17.49
CA LEU A 519 -16.74 -14.75 -16.51
C LEU A 519 -17.36 -15.33 -15.23
N ALA A 520 -18.00 -16.50 -15.29
CA ALA A 520 -18.52 -17.17 -14.11
C ALA A 520 -17.40 -17.65 -13.16
N GLU A 521 -16.20 -17.90 -13.70
CA GLU A 521 -15.04 -18.39 -12.96
C GLU A 521 -14.10 -17.27 -12.48
N THR A 522 -14.35 -16.00 -12.85
CA THR A 522 -13.48 -14.87 -12.47
C THR A 522 -13.72 -14.36 -11.03
N GLY A 523 -14.69 -14.92 -10.33
CA GLY A 523 -15.07 -14.57 -8.98
C GLY A 523 -15.82 -13.23 -8.85
N ASN A 524 -16.09 -12.83 -7.61
CA ASN A 524 -16.65 -11.51 -7.30
C ASN A 524 -15.89 -10.92 -6.12
N HIS A 525 -14.79 -10.24 -6.42
CA HIS A 525 -13.84 -9.73 -5.44
C HIS A 525 -14.08 -8.24 -5.17
N ASP A 526 -14.48 -7.88 -3.95
CA ASP A 526 -14.73 -6.49 -3.57
C ASP A 526 -13.48 -5.61 -3.67
N PHE A 527 -12.29 -6.16 -3.40
CA PHE A 527 -11.03 -5.42 -3.54
C PHE A 527 -10.79 -4.91 -4.97
N VAL A 528 -11.29 -5.60 -6.01
CA VAL A 528 -11.18 -5.17 -7.41
C VAL A 528 -11.90 -3.84 -7.61
N THR A 529 -13.08 -3.69 -7.02
CA THR A 529 -13.86 -2.45 -7.12
C THR A 529 -13.19 -1.30 -6.38
N ARG A 530 -12.61 -1.57 -5.20
CA ARG A 530 -11.89 -0.56 -4.40
C ARG A 530 -10.60 -0.12 -5.08
N LEU A 531 -9.82 -1.07 -5.60
CA LEU A 531 -8.57 -0.76 -6.30
C LEU A 531 -8.85 0.14 -7.52
N TRP A 532 -9.87 -0.20 -8.32
CA TRP A 532 -10.30 0.65 -9.42
C TRP A 532 -10.68 2.05 -8.93
N ALA A 533 -11.50 2.15 -7.87
CA ALA A 533 -11.96 3.43 -7.33
C ALA A 533 -10.81 4.29 -6.83
N THR A 534 -9.83 3.70 -6.14
CA THR A 534 -8.62 4.42 -5.67
C THR A 534 -7.83 5.00 -6.84
N ARG A 535 -7.59 4.20 -7.89
CA ARG A 535 -6.89 4.66 -9.10
C ARG A 535 -7.69 5.74 -9.85
N ARG A 536 -9.01 5.59 -9.92
CA ARG A 536 -9.90 6.62 -10.52
C ARG A 536 -9.82 7.94 -9.75
N VAL A 537 -9.87 7.90 -8.43
CA VAL A 537 -9.73 9.11 -7.58
C VAL A 537 -8.39 9.79 -7.85
N GLY A 538 -7.28 9.05 -7.86
CA GLY A 538 -5.96 9.60 -8.19
C GLY A 538 -5.94 10.29 -9.57
N ALA A 539 -6.57 9.68 -10.58
CA ALA A 539 -6.66 10.28 -11.92
C ALA A 539 -7.55 11.53 -11.94
N LEU A 540 -8.67 11.53 -11.22
CA LEU A 540 -9.56 12.70 -11.12
C LEU A 540 -8.90 13.86 -10.40
N LEU A 541 -8.13 13.62 -9.35
CA LEU A 541 -7.38 14.66 -8.64
C LEU A 541 -6.33 15.31 -9.56
N ASP A 542 -5.67 14.56 -10.42
CA ASP A 542 -4.78 15.11 -11.44
C ASP A 542 -5.55 15.88 -12.51
N GLU A 543 -6.71 15.40 -12.90
CA GLU A 543 -7.55 16.13 -13.86
C GLU A 543 -8.01 17.47 -13.31
N VAL A 544 -8.39 17.53 -12.02
CA VAL A 544 -8.71 18.80 -11.33
C VAL A 544 -7.50 19.74 -11.32
N ARG A 545 -6.31 19.21 -11.02
CA ARG A 545 -5.08 20.01 -11.00
C ARG A 545 -4.73 20.60 -12.37
N VAL A 546 -4.90 19.85 -13.46
CA VAL A 546 -4.54 20.30 -14.82
C VAL A 546 -5.64 21.15 -15.46
N LYS A 547 -6.91 20.79 -15.25
CA LYS A 547 -8.07 21.40 -15.93
C LYS A 547 -8.86 22.37 -15.05
N GLY A 548 -8.44 22.56 -13.79
CA GLY A 548 -9.13 23.34 -12.77
C GLY A 548 -10.33 22.61 -12.15
N GLU A 549 -10.84 23.17 -11.07
CA GLU A 549 -11.99 22.64 -10.35
C GLU A 549 -13.28 22.76 -11.18
N LYS A 550 -13.78 21.63 -11.63
CA LYS A 550 -15.09 21.50 -12.27
C LYS A 550 -16.04 20.76 -11.34
N ALA A 551 -17.24 21.29 -11.16
CA ALA A 551 -18.23 20.72 -10.25
C ALA A 551 -18.49 19.20 -10.48
N ALA A 552 -18.48 18.76 -11.74
CA ALA A 552 -18.69 17.34 -12.07
C ALA A 552 -17.54 16.45 -11.60
N LEU A 553 -16.27 16.91 -11.70
CA LEU A 553 -15.11 16.16 -11.24
C LEU A 553 -15.09 16.05 -9.70
N ILE A 554 -15.38 17.18 -9.03
CA ILE A 554 -15.44 17.24 -7.56
C ILE A 554 -16.55 16.31 -7.04
N GLU A 555 -17.71 16.31 -7.69
CA GLU A 555 -18.83 15.47 -7.30
C GLU A 555 -18.49 13.97 -7.47
N GLU A 556 -17.83 13.58 -8.58
CA GLU A 556 -17.39 12.20 -8.79
C GLU A 556 -16.35 11.78 -7.75
N ILE A 557 -15.35 12.64 -7.41
CA ILE A 557 -14.38 12.39 -6.36
C ILE A 557 -15.08 12.18 -5.01
N ARG A 558 -16.07 13.03 -4.70
CA ARG A 558 -16.85 12.94 -3.47
C ARG A 558 -17.67 11.65 -3.41
N GLU A 559 -18.39 11.31 -4.50
CA GLU A 559 -19.15 10.06 -4.61
C GLU A 559 -18.25 8.84 -4.37
N LEU A 560 -17.10 8.77 -5.04
CA LEU A 560 -16.16 7.69 -4.88
C LEU A 560 -15.56 7.66 -3.46
N GLY A 561 -15.18 8.83 -2.93
CA GLY A 561 -14.64 8.94 -1.57
C GLY A 561 -15.61 8.43 -0.51
N LEU A 562 -16.88 8.81 -0.59
CA LEU A 562 -17.92 8.33 0.32
C LEU A 562 -18.26 6.85 0.10
N SER A 563 -18.38 6.41 -1.16
CA SER A 563 -18.75 5.02 -1.48
C SER A 563 -17.71 4.01 -1.03
N TYR A 564 -16.42 4.37 -1.12
CA TYR A 564 -15.30 3.46 -0.86
C TYR A 564 -14.48 3.85 0.38
N GLY A 565 -14.88 4.93 1.09
CA GLY A 565 -14.14 5.43 2.25
C GLY A 565 -12.77 6.03 1.92
N ILE A 566 -12.57 6.49 0.68
CA ILE A 566 -11.29 7.06 0.22
C ILE A 566 -11.13 8.47 0.75
N VAL A 567 -9.99 8.75 1.38
CA VAL A 567 -9.64 10.08 1.86
C VAL A 567 -9.21 10.95 0.69
N THR A 568 -9.88 12.08 0.50
CA THR A 568 -9.58 13.05 -0.56
C THR A 568 -9.69 14.47 -0.01
N PRO A 569 -9.14 15.49 -0.67
CA PRO A 569 -9.33 16.90 -0.29
C PRO A 569 -10.81 17.32 -0.17
N TYR A 570 -11.71 16.60 -0.87
CA TYR A 570 -13.14 16.89 -0.93
C TYR A 570 -14.01 16.03 -0.01
N THR A 571 -13.41 15.06 0.70
CA THR A 571 -14.09 14.15 1.65
C THR A 571 -13.48 14.11 3.04
N THR A 572 -12.33 14.76 3.23
CA THR A 572 -11.59 14.77 4.51
C THR A 572 -12.45 15.22 5.68
N PHE A 573 -13.28 16.27 5.49
CA PHE A 573 -14.16 16.79 6.52
C PHE A 573 -15.26 15.79 6.95
N VAL A 574 -15.67 14.90 6.06
CA VAL A 574 -16.69 13.85 6.33
C VAL A 574 -16.07 12.69 7.11
N ILE A 575 -14.87 12.26 6.73
CA ILE A 575 -14.26 11.02 7.22
C ILE A 575 -13.39 11.27 8.45
N SER A 576 -12.73 12.43 8.56
CA SER A 576 -11.75 12.74 9.61
C SER A 576 -12.25 13.67 10.70
N ALA A 577 -13.52 14.11 10.66
CA ALA A 577 -14.08 15.10 11.60
C ALA A 577 -13.96 14.73 13.09
N GLN A 578 -13.52 13.50 13.43
CA GLN A 578 -13.51 13.03 14.82
C GLN A 578 -12.33 12.14 15.20
N ALA A 579 -11.34 11.97 14.34
CA ALA A 579 -10.15 11.26 14.74
C ALA A 579 -9.28 12.18 15.65
N GLU A 580 -9.45 12.07 16.95
CA GLU A 580 -8.57 12.69 17.96
C GLU A 580 -7.23 11.95 18.05
N GLY A 581 -6.50 11.82 16.93
CA GLY A 581 -5.22 11.11 16.90
C GLY A 581 -4.23 11.70 15.88
N ALA A 582 -2.95 11.38 16.01
CA ALA A 582 -1.86 11.87 15.16
C ALA A 582 -2.10 11.59 13.66
N ALA A 583 -2.66 10.44 13.31
CA ALA A 583 -2.98 10.07 11.90
C ALA A 583 -4.04 10.98 11.27
N SER A 584 -5.00 11.49 12.05
CA SER A 584 -6.01 12.44 11.59
C SER A 584 -5.41 13.81 11.31
N MET A 585 -4.49 14.27 12.18
CA MET A 585 -3.80 15.55 11.98
C MET A 585 -2.85 15.48 10.79
N GLU A 586 -2.24 14.33 10.51
CA GLU A 586 -1.36 14.11 9.36
C GLU A 586 -2.16 14.10 8.04
N ASN A 587 -3.31 13.45 7.99
CA ASN A 587 -4.22 13.49 6.84
C ASN A 587 -4.86 14.88 6.63
N MET A 588 -5.23 15.59 7.70
CA MET A 588 -5.69 16.99 7.61
C MET A 588 -4.56 17.94 7.17
N ALA A 589 -3.32 17.69 7.58
CA ALA A 589 -2.17 18.48 7.15
C ALA A 589 -1.82 18.26 5.67
N LEU A 590 -2.00 17.03 5.16
CA LEU A 590 -1.77 16.68 3.75
C LEU A 590 -2.80 17.32 2.79
N TYR A 591 -4.06 17.48 3.21
CA TYR A 591 -5.15 17.96 2.36
C TYR A 591 -5.82 19.25 2.87
N GLY A 592 -5.24 19.89 3.88
CA GLY A 592 -5.87 20.97 4.65
C GLY A 592 -6.21 22.27 3.90
N ASN A 593 -5.76 22.44 2.64
CA ASN A 593 -6.08 23.60 1.84
C ASN A 593 -6.26 23.24 0.37
N GLN A 594 -7.50 23.31 -0.13
CA GLN A 594 -7.81 23.20 -1.57
C GLN A 594 -6.98 24.17 -2.44
N THR A 595 -6.59 25.31 -1.89
CA THR A 595 -5.76 26.31 -2.56
C THR A 595 -4.35 25.80 -2.89
N GLU A 596 -3.83 24.83 -2.15
CA GLU A 596 -2.47 24.30 -2.31
C GLU A 596 -2.36 23.25 -3.42
N LEU A 597 -3.47 22.59 -3.81
CA LEU A 597 -3.51 21.67 -4.94
C LEU A 597 -3.18 22.33 -6.29
N ASN A 598 -3.42 23.64 -6.39
CA ASN A 598 -3.18 24.42 -7.60
C ASN A 598 -1.80 25.09 -7.63
N GLN A 599 -0.97 24.91 -6.61
CA GLN A 599 0.40 25.45 -6.60
C GLN A 599 1.32 24.55 -7.42
N VAL A 600 2.31 25.15 -8.09
CA VAL A 600 3.26 24.42 -8.95
C VAL A 600 4.40 23.80 -8.16
N SER A 601 4.72 24.35 -6.98
CA SER A 601 5.83 23.90 -6.12
C SER A 601 5.51 24.14 -4.63
N GLY A 602 6.32 23.59 -3.74
CA GLY A 602 6.16 23.71 -2.30
C GLY A 602 5.95 22.35 -1.61
N ARG A 603 6.18 22.31 -0.28
CA ARG A 603 6.10 21.08 0.52
C ARG A 603 4.76 20.37 0.37
N THR A 604 3.67 21.08 0.60
CA THR A 604 2.30 20.54 0.54
C THR A 604 1.93 20.07 -0.86
N THR A 605 2.36 20.81 -1.90
CA THR A 605 2.16 20.42 -3.29
C THR A 605 2.86 19.10 -3.62
N ILE A 606 4.13 18.95 -3.23
CA ILE A 606 4.88 17.72 -3.46
C ILE A 606 4.27 16.55 -2.69
N GLN A 607 3.91 16.74 -1.42
CA GLN A 607 3.27 15.71 -0.60
C GLN A 607 1.92 15.27 -1.19
N ALA A 608 1.08 16.22 -1.60
CA ALA A 608 -0.19 15.91 -2.27
C ALA A 608 0.03 15.18 -3.60
N ARG A 609 1.09 15.55 -4.36
CA ARG A 609 1.42 14.89 -5.62
C ARG A 609 1.91 13.46 -5.41
N VAL A 610 2.78 13.22 -4.44
CA VAL A 610 3.24 11.88 -4.05
C VAL A 610 2.05 11.02 -3.63
N GLN A 611 1.11 11.57 -2.85
CA GLN A 611 -0.10 10.87 -2.45
C GLN A 611 -1.01 10.54 -3.66
N ASN A 612 -1.21 11.46 -4.60
CA ASN A 612 -1.98 11.19 -5.81
C ASN A 612 -1.33 10.09 -6.67
N GLN A 613 -0.01 10.10 -6.79
CA GLN A 613 0.73 9.05 -7.49
C GLN A 613 0.58 7.71 -6.80
N SER A 614 0.63 7.68 -5.46
CA SER A 614 0.39 6.45 -4.70
C SER A 614 -1.01 5.88 -4.99
N TYR A 615 -2.03 6.72 -5.11
CA TYR A 615 -3.38 6.29 -5.49
C TYR A 615 -3.44 5.74 -6.92
N GLN A 616 -2.79 6.40 -7.88
CA GLN A 616 -2.78 5.98 -9.29
C GLN A 616 -2.03 4.66 -9.51
N GLN A 617 -0.95 4.43 -8.76
CA GLN A 617 -0.03 3.31 -8.93
C GLN A 617 -0.25 2.18 -7.94
N THR A 618 -1.15 2.37 -6.95
CA THR A 618 -1.36 1.35 -5.91
C THR A 618 -1.78 0.02 -6.50
N ASN A 619 -1.20 -1.04 -5.94
CA ASN A 619 -1.65 -2.42 -6.10
C ASN A 619 -2.46 -2.89 -4.89
N GLN A 620 -2.62 -2.04 -3.87
CA GLN A 620 -3.32 -2.33 -2.64
C GLN A 620 -4.70 -1.67 -2.62
N ALA A 621 -5.73 -2.46 -2.34
CA ALA A 621 -7.12 -2.01 -2.38
C ALA A 621 -7.47 -0.99 -1.28
N ASN A 622 -6.77 -1.01 -0.16
CA ASN A 622 -7.10 -0.20 1.02
C ASN A 622 -6.11 0.93 1.31
N LEU A 623 -5.13 1.17 0.43
CA LEU A 623 -4.12 2.22 0.62
C LEU A 623 -4.72 3.61 0.91
N ALA A 624 -5.83 3.95 0.26
CA ALA A 624 -6.46 5.26 0.33
C ALA A 624 -7.63 5.32 1.34
N VAL A 625 -7.90 4.25 2.05
CA VAL A 625 -9.03 4.18 3.00
C VAL A 625 -8.69 4.93 4.28
N GLY A 626 -9.62 5.74 4.79
CA GLY A 626 -9.42 6.49 6.03
C GLY A 626 -9.25 5.54 7.23
N ALA A 627 -8.37 5.91 8.16
CA ALA A 627 -8.07 5.10 9.36
C ALA A 627 -9.31 4.81 10.24
N ASN A 628 -10.34 5.65 10.15
CA ASN A 628 -11.61 5.49 10.85
C ASN A 628 -12.73 4.90 9.96
N VAL A 629 -12.38 4.32 8.82
CA VAL A 629 -13.32 3.70 7.88
C VAL A 629 -13.06 2.21 7.80
N ILE A 630 -14.13 1.45 7.89
CA ILE A 630 -14.12 -0.01 7.70
C ILE A 630 -14.89 -0.31 6.42
N ASN A 631 -14.23 -0.93 5.46
CA ASN A 631 -14.87 -1.50 4.28
C ASN A 631 -15.20 -2.97 4.54
N ARG A 632 -16.47 -3.32 4.35
CA ARG A 632 -16.97 -4.70 4.49
C ARG A 632 -17.83 -5.01 3.28
N GLU A 633 -17.43 -6.04 2.53
CA GLU A 633 -18.09 -6.41 1.27
C GLU A 633 -18.37 -5.17 0.39
N GLN A 634 -19.63 -4.86 0.13
CA GLN A 634 -20.01 -3.73 -0.72
C GLN A 634 -20.36 -2.45 0.06
N ARG A 635 -19.95 -2.33 1.34
CA ARG A 635 -20.32 -1.23 2.22
C ARG A 635 -19.11 -0.57 2.87
N SER A 636 -19.22 0.72 3.14
CA SER A 636 -18.23 1.51 3.86
C SER A 636 -18.87 2.11 5.10
N MET A 637 -18.28 1.84 6.26
CA MET A 637 -18.72 2.31 7.56
C MET A 637 -17.69 3.31 8.10
N ALA A 638 -18.11 4.52 8.45
CA ALA A 638 -17.23 5.49 9.09
C ALA A 638 -17.50 5.58 10.59
N GLN A 639 -16.45 5.65 11.38
CA GLN A 639 -16.58 5.90 12.80
C GLN A 639 -16.84 7.38 13.07
N VAL A 640 -17.97 7.69 13.68
CA VAL A 640 -18.38 9.03 14.10
C VAL A 640 -18.55 9.01 15.63
N ALA A 641 -17.61 9.61 16.35
CA ALA A 641 -17.46 9.47 17.81
C ALA A 641 -17.38 7.98 18.22
N ARG A 642 -18.39 7.49 18.95
CA ARG A 642 -18.46 6.09 19.43
C ARG A 642 -19.35 5.19 18.58
N GLN A 643 -19.79 5.65 17.41
CA GLN A 643 -20.72 4.93 16.55
C GLN A 643 -20.16 4.75 15.15
N TYR A 644 -20.34 3.57 14.57
CA TYR A 644 -20.11 3.33 13.15
C TYR A 644 -21.36 3.65 12.33
N VAL A 645 -21.20 4.40 11.25
CA VAL A 645 -22.29 4.87 10.39
C VAL A 645 -22.07 4.40 8.98
N ASP A 646 -23.08 3.78 8.37
CA ASP A 646 -23.08 3.43 6.95
C ASP A 646 -23.05 4.72 6.10
N LEU A 647 -21.98 4.88 5.33
CA LEU A 647 -21.78 6.07 4.51
C LEU A 647 -22.87 6.26 3.43
N SER A 648 -23.58 5.21 3.07
CA SER A 648 -24.72 5.31 2.15
C SER A 648 -25.87 6.15 2.73
N LEU A 649 -26.05 6.13 4.06
CA LEU A 649 -27.03 6.99 4.74
C LEU A 649 -26.64 8.47 4.64
N VAL A 650 -25.34 8.76 4.70
CA VAL A 650 -24.81 10.12 4.54
C VAL A 650 -24.98 10.58 3.09
N GLN A 651 -24.64 9.74 2.12
CA GLN A 651 -24.83 10.03 0.69
C GLN A 651 -26.31 10.33 0.34
N ALA A 652 -27.25 9.61 0.97
CA ALA A 652 -28.67 9.79 0.75
C ALA A 652 -29.17 11.19 1.17
N GLN A 653 -28.46 11.91 2.04
CA GLN A 653 -28.78 13.28 2.45
C GLN A 653 -28.32 14.33 1.40
N GLY A 654 -27.60 13.93 0.35
CA GLY A 654 -27.09 14.82 -0.68
C GLY A 654 -25.78 15.49 -0.30
N LYS A 655 -25.61 16.76 -0.68
CA LYS A 655 -24.37 17.50 -0.46
C LYS A 655 -24.18 17.80 1.04
N VAL A 656 -23.08 17.32 1.60
CA VAL A 656 -22.68 17.58 3.00
C VAL A 656 -21.43 18.47 2.97
N ASP A 657 -21.57 19.73 3.36
CA ASP A 657 -20.51 20.74 3.35
C ASP A 657 -19.96 21.04 4.78
N GLU A 658 -20.42 20.29 5.79
CA GLU A 658 -20.04 20.45 7.19
C GLU A 658 -19.60 19.10 7.80
N PRO A 659 -18.80 19.11 8.89
CA PRO A 659 -18.38 17.90 9.58
C PRO A 659 -19.55 17.04 10.06
N ILE A 660 -19.49 15.74 9.81
CA ILE A 660 -20.49 14.77 10.27
C ILE A 660 -20.23 14.48 11.75
N THR A 661 -21.07 15.05 12.59
CA THR A 661 -21.05 14.87 14.05
C THR A 661 -22.24 14.05 14.51
N GLU A 662 -22.24 13.59 15.76
CA GLU A 662 -23.43 12.94 16.35
C GLU A 662 -24.67 13.86 16.27
N ALA A 663 -24.49 15.17 16.47
CA ALA A 663 -25.58 16.14 16.34
C ALA A 663 -26.09 16.23 14.89
N TRP A 664 -25.18 16.19 13.90
CA TRP A 664 -25.56 16.18 12.49
C TRP A 664 -26.34 14.90 12.15
N ILE A 665 -25.86 13.73 12.60
CA ILE A 665 -26.55 12.43 12.41
C ILE A 665 -27.95 12.47 13.00
N ALA A 666 -28.09 12.92 14.25
CA ALA A 666 -29.37 13.01 14.93
C ALA A 666 -30.37 13.96 14.26
N ALA A 667 -29.87 15.03 13.62
CA ALA A 667 -30.69 16.01 12.90
C ALA A 667 -31.13 15.54 11.51
N ASN A 668 -30.30 14.75 10.81
CA ASN A 668 -30.50 14.43 9.38
C ASN A 668 -30.88 12.96 9.12
N ILE A 669 -30.58 12.03 10.02
CA ILE A 669 -30.85 10.62 9.81
C ILE A 669 -31.91 10.14 10.83
N LYS A 670 -33.08 9.77 10.32
CA LYS A 670 -34.16 9.23 11.14
C LYS A 670 -33.96 7.73 11.32
N VAL A 671 -33.92 7.28 12.58
CA VAL A 671 -33.88 5.85 12.94
C VAL A 671 -35.29 5.29 12.90
N ASP A 672 -35.50 4.17 12.20
CA ASP A 672 -36.77 3.46 12.11
C ASP A 672 -36.87 2.33 13.13
N ARG A 673 -35.73 1.67 13.44
CA ARG A 673 -35.65 0.54 14.37
C ARG A 673 -34.40 0.64 15.26
N GLU A 674 -34.57 0.41 16.55
CA GLU A 674 -33.48 0.41 17.52
C GLU A 674 -33.35 -0.98 18.16
N ILE A 675 -32.12 -1.51 18.25
CA ILE A 675 -31.80 -2.85 18.73
C ILE A 675 -30.70 -2.73 19.79
N GLU A 676 -30.86 -3.40 20.92
CA GLU A 676 -29.85 -3.47 21.95
C GLU A 676 -28.76 -4.47 21.58
N PHE A 677 -27.48 -4.04 21.67
CA PHE A 677 -26.31 -4.89 21.43
C PHE A 677 -26.31 -6.12 22.36
N GLY A 678 -26.05 -7.30 21.80
CA GLY A 678 -26.01 -8.57 22.56
C GLY A 678 -27.37 -9.14 22.93
N SER A 679 -28.48 -8.50 22.55
CA SER A 679 -29.84 -9.02 22.74
C SER A 679 -30.13 -10.23 21.83
N GLY A 680 -31.19 -10.99 22.14
CA GLY A 680 -31.64 -12.05 21.26
C GLY A 680 -32.05 -11.55 19.87
N GLU A 681 -32.55 -10.32 19.76
CA GLU A 681 -32.89 -9.68 18.49
C GLU A 681 -31.63 -9.32 17.69
N TYR A 682 -30.56 -8.87 18.36
CA TYR A 682 -29.25 -8.62 17.74
C TYR A 682 -28.67 -9.89 17.11
N PHE A 683 -28.66 -11.02 17.83
CA PHE A 683 -28.14 -12.27 17.27
C PHE A 683 -29.06 -12.88 16.22
N ALA A 684 -30.39 -12.70 16.34
CA ALA A 684 -31.31 -13.09 15.28
C ALA A 684 -31.01 -12.32 13.97
N LEU A 685 -30.68 -11.02 14.07
CA LEU A 685 -30.27 -10.21 12.93
C LEU A 685 -28.89 -10.63 12.40
N ALA A 686 -27.96 -11.04 13.27
CA ALA A 686 -26.63 -11.51 12.89
C ALA A 686 -26.64 -12.83 12.10
N ASN A 687 -27.73 -13.61 12.12
CA ASN A 687 -27.90 -14.77 11.26
C ASN A 687 -28.08 -14.42 9.78
N ASP A 688 -28.47 -13.19 9.46
CA ASP A 688 -28.51 -12.73 8.07
C ASP A 688 -27.13 -12.18 7.67
N PRO A 689 -26.45 -12.78 6.66
CA PRO A 689 -25.13 -12.33 6.21
C PRO A 689 -25.10 -10.85 5.82
N ALA A 690 -26.15 -10.33 5.18
CA ALA A 690 -26.21 -8.93 4.76
C ALA A 690 -26.26 -7.96 5.95
N ALA A 691 -27.00 -8.27 7.01
CA ALA A 691 -27.05 -7.47 8.25
C ALA A 691 -25.74 -7.64 9.05
N ARG A 692 -25.20 -8.85 9.10
CA ARG A 692 -23.97 -9.20 9.80
C ARG A 692 -22.80 -8.34 9.36
N THR A 693 -22.70 -8.04 8.06
CA THR A 693 -21.68 -7.16 7.48
C THR A 693 -21.60 -5.80 8.19
N PHE A 694 -22.71 -5.24 8.61
CA PHE A 694 -22.74 -3.99 9.38
C PHE A 694 -22.43 -4.22 10.86
N LEU A 695 -23.03 -5.26 11.44
CA LEU A 695 -22.90 -5.56 12.87
C LEU A 695 -21.46 -5.81 13.31
N GLN A 696 -20.62 -6.34 12.44
CA GLN A 696 -19.19 -6.57 12.69
C GLN A 696 -18.39 -5.29 12.97
N SER A 697 -18.91 -4.11 12.61
CA SER A 697 -18.17 -2.86 12.68
C SER A 697 -18.00 -2.34 14.11
N GLY A 698 -18.94 -2.60 14.99
CA GLY A 698 -18.87 -2.12 16.38
C GLY A 698 -20.11 -2.42 17.22
N THR A 699 -20.07 -2.09 18.52
CA THR A 699 -21.20 -2.27 19.44
C THR A 699 -22.29 -1.22 19.27
N ASN A 700 -21.97 -0.08 18.63
CA ASN A 700 -22.92 0.96 18.23
C ASN A 700 -22.81 1.16 16.72
N VAL A 701 -23.86 0.83 15.99
CA VAL A 701 -23.87 0.85 14.52
C VAL A 701 -25.16 1.43 13.99
N LEU A 702 -25.07 2.30 12.99
CA LEU A 702 -26.19 2.88 12.27
C LEU A 702 -26.09 2.52 10.77
N PHE A 703 -27.08 1.81 10.24
CA PHE A 703 -27.02 1.31 8.88
C PHE A 703 -28.38 1.15 8.23
N SER A 704 -28.41 1.07 6.89
CA SER A 704 -29.61 0.79 6.12
C SER A 704 -29.73 -0.70 5.86
N TYR A 705 -30.88 -1.29 6.24
CA TYR A 705 -31.18 -2.70 6.05
C TYR A 705 -32.65 -2.91 5.69
N ASN A 706 -32.92 -3.59 4.56
CA ASN A 706 -34.27 -3.86 4.04
C ASN A 706 -35.17 -2.62 3.94
N GLY A 707 -34.59 -1.46 3.63
CA GLY A 707 -35.34 -0.20 3.50
C GLY A 707 -35.62 0.54 4.81
N GLU A 708 -35.15 0.00 5.94
CA GLU A 708 -35.22 0.64 7.25
C GLU A 708 -33.85 1.16 7.67
N VAL A 709 -33.81 2.22 8.45
CA VAL A 709 -32.60 2.69 9.15
C VAL A 709 -32.55 2.03 10.52
N VAL A 710 -31.62 1.12 10.71
CA VAL A 710 -31.43 0.35 11.94
C VAL A 710 -30.29 0.94 12.75
N ALA A 711 -30.53 1.17 14.05
CA ALA A 711 -29.52 1.55 15.02
C ALA A 711 -29.29 0.42 16.04
N VAL A 712 -28.08 -0.07 16.15
CA VAL A 712 -27.66 -0.90 17.28
C VAL A 712 -27.06 0.00 18.34
N ARG A 713 -27.52 -0.17 19.58
CA ARG A 713 -27.08 0.62 20.74
C ARG A 713 -26.53 -0.28 21.83
N ASP A 714 -25.40 0.13 22.37
CA ASP A 714 -24.77 -0.51 23.50
C ASP A 714 -25.09 0.26 24.80
N PRO A 715 -25.95 -0.27 25.70
CA PRO A 715 -26.34 0.43 26.91
C PRO A 715 -25.16 0.68 27.87
N GLN A 716 -24.06 -0.07 27.76
CA GLN A 716 -22.88 0.13 28.62
C GLN A 716 -21.89 1.16 28.06
N SER A 717 -22.09 1.63 26.85
CA SER A 717 -21.27 2.70 26.26
C SER A 717 -21.76 4.11 26.64
N ALA A 718 -22.88 4.25 27.36
CA ALA A 718 -23.38 5.50 27.89
C ALA A 718 -22.48 5.97 29.05
N ASP A 719 -22.07 7.24 29.03
CA ASP A 719 -21.09 7.88 29.90
C ASP A 719 -21.40 7.73 31.40
N PRO A 720 -20.42 7.40 32.27
CA PRO A 720 -20.59 7.45 33.74
C PRO A 720 -20.68 8.88 34.30
N GLN A 721 -20.65 9.94 33.49
CA GLN A 721 -20.53 11.33 33.96
C GLN A 721 -21.85 12.14 34.02
N SER A 722 -23.03 11.54 33.96
CA SER A 722 -24.29 12.29 34.13
C SER A 722 -24.92 12.21 35.49
N THR A 723 -24.22 11.68 36.51
CA THR A 723 -24.71 11.73 37.91
C THR A 723 -23.60 12.23 38.85
N GLY A 724 -23.55 13.53 39.07
CA GLY A 724 -22.73 14.12 40.14
C GLY A 724 -22.53 15.61 39.98
N ASP A 725 -23.39 16.39 40.60
CA ASP A 725 -23.18 17.81 40.82
C ASP A 725 -21.83 18.09 41.50
N VAL A 726 -20.95 18.80 40.81
CA VAL A 726 -19.78 19.48 41.39
C VAL A 726 -19.87 20.96 41.03
N PRO A 727 -19.86 21.87 42.03
CA PRO A 727 -20.00 23.29 41.80
C PRO A 727 -18.75 23.87 41.08
N PRO A 728 -18.88 24.93 40.31
CA PRO A 728 -17.79 25.46 39.48
C PRO A 728 -16.73 26.16 40.35
N GLN A 729 -15.51 25.65 40.33
CA GLN A 729 -14.34 26.41 40.73
C GLN A 729 -13.84 27.28 39.54
N ALA A 730 -13.69 28.57 39.82
CA ALA A 730 -13.20 29.54 38.88
C ALA A 730 -11.80 29.20 38.37
N ALA A 731 -11.65 29.11 37.05
CA ALA A 731 -10.40 28.93 36.41
C ALA A 731 -9.83 30.27 35.94
N ASP A 732 -8.75 30.65 36.58
CA ASP A 732 -7.78 31.62 36.04
C ASP A 732 -6.76 30.78 35.26
N SER A 733 -6.84 30.80 33.95
CA SER A 733 -5.84 30.12 33.10
C SER A 733 -5.34 31.05 32.00
N GLN A 734 -4.12 31.52 32.23
CA GLN A 734 -3.30 32.08 31.14
C GLN A 734 -2.80 30.95 30.22
N PRO A 735 -2.63 31.20 28.92
CA PRO A 735 -2.18 30.16 27.97
C PRO A 735 -0.70 29.81 28.17
N VAL A 736 -0.44 28.55 28.41
CA VAL A 736 0.92 28.00 28.43
C VAL A 736 1.36 27.75 27.00
N GLN A 737 2.31 28.54 26.52
CA GLN A 737 3.05 28.24 25.30
C GLN A 737 3.86 26.95 25.48
N ALA A 738 3.63 25.97 24.62
CA ALA A 738 4.40 24.72 24.57
C ALA A 738 5.84 25.00 24.17
N ARG A 739 6.77 24.82 25.11
CA ARG A 739 8.21 24.74 24.86
C ARG A 739 8.55 23.29 24.51
N GLN A 740 8.66 22.97 23.23
CA GLN A 740 9.12 21.64 22.78
C GLN A 740 10.64 21.52 22.58
N ASP A 741 11.44 22.57 22.81
CA ASP A 741 12.87 22.57 22.48
C ASP A 741 13.82 22.24 23.64
N GLY A 742 13.32 21.83 24.81
CA GLY A 742 14.15 21.73 26.01
C GLY A 742 14.76 20.35 26.32
N ALA A 743 14.17 19.25 25.87
CA ALA A 743 14.55 17.91 26.31
C ALA A 743 15.70 17.31 25.47
N LEU A 744 15.65 17.41 24.17
CA LEU A 744 16.69 16.90 23.25
C LEU A 744 17.98 17.73 23.35
N SER A 745 17.88 19.06 23.47
CA SER A 745 19.03 19.92 23.68
C SER A 745 19.76 19.64 25.01
N ARG A 746 19.00 19.37 26.08
CA ARG A 746 19.58 18.97 27.38
C ARG A 746 20.21 17.58 27.34
N LEU A 747 19.63 16.65 26.59
CA LEU A 747 20.19 15.32 26.38
C LEU A 747 21.51 15.40 25.60
N PHE A 748 21.56 16.25 24.58
CA PHE A 748 22.78 16.46 23.77
C PHE A 748 23.92 17.11 24.58
N GLU A 749 23.62 18.09 25.40
CA GLU A 749 24.61 18.71 26.30
C GLU A 749 25.07 17.74 27.40
N LEU A 750 24.18 16.88 27.89
CA LEU A 750 24.53 15.85 28.87
C LEU A 750 25.43 14.77 28.27
N LEU A 751 25.17 14.35 27.04
CA LEU A 751 26.03 13.42 26.30
C LEU A 751 27.37 14.01 25.95
N LYS A 752 27.44 15.29 25.59
CA LYS A 752 28.69 16.02 25.36
C LYS A 752 29.56 16.18 26.62
N TRP A 753 28.90 16.48 27.75
CA TRP A 753 29.55 16.55 29.06
C TRP A 753 30.05 15.16 29.52
N LEU A 754 29.29 14.10 29.34
CA LEU A 754 29.70 12.71 29.60
C LEU A 754 30.85 12.28 28.70
N TRP A 755 30.89 12.66 27.43
CA TRP A 755 31.95 12.37 26.49
C TRP A 755 33.26 13.05 26.94
N GLN A 756 33.20 14.31 27.41
CA GLN A 756 34.35 15.03 27.96
C GLN A 756 34.89 14.38 29.25
N ILE A 757 34.02 13.86 30.12
CA ILE A 757 34.49 13.19 31.36
C ILE A 757 35.11 11.82 31.07
N ILE A 758 34.63 11.08 30.09
CA ILE A 758 35.10 9.74 29.76
C ILE A 758 36.43 9.79 28.99
N PHE A 759 36.63 10.78 28.15
CA PHE A 759 37.79 10.86 27.25
C PHE A 759 38.85 11.92 27.63
N ALA A 760 38.58 12.85 28.54
CA ALA A 760 39.58 13.82 29.04
C ALA A 760 40.59 13.23 30.07
N GLY A 761 40.56 11.95 30.36
CA GLY A 761 41.44 11.25 31.30
C GLY A 761 42.56 10.41 30.65
N ARG A 762 42.90 10.66 29.37
CA ARG A 762 44.05 10.07 28.69
C ARG A 762 44.92 11.19 28.07
N ARG A 763 45.75 11.78 28.88
CA ARG A 763 47.05 12.36 28.54
C ARG A 763 48.03 12.02 29.64
#